data_2f8bee4f6b312444b99abfc5c5bf9193
#
_entry.id   2f8bee4f6b312444b99abfc5c5bf9193
#
_cell.length_a   1.000
_cell.length_b   1.000
_cell.length_c   1.000
_cell.angle_alpha   90.00
_cell.angle_beta   90.00
_cell.angle_gamma   90.00
#
_symmetry.space_group_name_H-M   'P 1'
#
loop_
_entity.id
_entity.type
_entity.pdbx_description
1 polymer ?
#
loop_
_entity_poly.entity_id
_entity_poly.type
_entity_poly.pdbx_seq_one_letter_code
_entity_poly.pdbx_strand_id
1 'polypeptide(L)'
;RITADGRVSALKGEGDVPKVAVDTGALGGMYARRIHLTSTESGVGVNLGNLYARDGDITLDASGRLTVNNSLATGAVTAKGQGVTLTGDHKAGGNLSVSSRSDIVLSNGTLNSDKDLSLTAGGRITQQNEKLTAGRDVTLAAKNITQDTASQINAARDIVTVASDTLTTQGQITAGQNLTASATTLTQDGILLAKGHAGLDAGTLNNSGAVQGASLTLGSTTLSNSGSLLSGGPLTVNTRDFTQSGRTGAKGKVDITASGKLTSTGSLVSDDVLVLKAQDVTQNGVLSGGKGLTVSAQALSSGKKSVTHSDAAMTLNVTTVALDGENSAGDTLRVQADKLSTAAGAQLQSGKNLSINARDARLAGTQAAQQTMAVNASEKLTHSGKSSAPSLSLSAPELTSSGVLVGSALNTQSQTLTNSGLLQGEASLTVNTQRLDNQQNGTLYSAADLTLDIPDIRNSGLITGDNGLTLNTASLSNPGKIIADTLNVRATTLDGDGLLQGAGALALAGDTLSQGRNGRWLTAGDLSLRGKTLHTAGTTQGQNLTVQADNWANSGSVLATGNLTASATGQLTSTGDIMSQGDTTLNAATTDNRGSLLSAGTLSLDGNSLDNRGTVQGNHVTIRQNSVTNSGTLTGIAALMLAARMDMASPQPALMNNGGSLLTSGDLTITAGSITSSGHWQGKQVLITADSLANSGAIQAADSLTARLTGELVSTAGSKVTSNGEMALSALNLSNSGQWIAKNLTLKA
;
A
#
# COMPACT_ATOMS: atom_id res chain seq x y z
N ARG A 1 36.19 78.88 -41.17
CA ARG A 1 36.46 80.12 -41.91
C ARG A 1 35.31 80.40 -42.85
N ILE A 2 34.72 81.54 -42.83
CA ILE A 2 33.75 82.00 -43.80
C ILE A 2 34.49 82.91 -44.80
N THR A 3 34.46 82.55 -46.07
CA THR A 3 35.04 83.33 -47.14
C THR A 3 34.07 84.41 -47.56
N ALA A 4 34.57 85.48 -48.24
CA ALA A 4 33.72 86.62 -48.65
C ALA A 4 32.56 86.25 -49.59
N ASP A 5 32.55 85.14 -50.20
CA ASP A 5 31.47 84.55 -51.03
C ASP A 5 30.53 83.64 -50.22
N GLY A 6 30.60 83.64 -48.88
CA GLY A 6 29.70 82.94 -48.00
C GLY A 6 29.96 81.43 -47.86
N ARG A 7 31.04 80.89 -48.42
CA ARG A 7 31.41 79.52 -48.25
C ARG A 7 32.00 79.28 -46.86
N VAL A 8 31.46 78.25 -46.21
CA VAL A 8 31.96 77.83 -44.90
C VAL A 8 32.92 76.67 -45.10
N SER A 9 34.16 76.83 -44.70
CA SER A 9 35.11 75.72 -44.65
C SER A 9 35.57 75.50 -43.23
N ALA A 10 35.66 74.24 -42.84
CA ALA A 10 36.24 73.90 -41.56
C ALA A 10 37.72 74.23 -41.55
N LEU A 11 38.18 75.10 -40.60
CA LEU A 11 39.58 75.27 -40.29
C LEU A 11 39.98 74.23 -39.28
N LYS A 12 41.11 73.59 -39.53
CA LYS A 12 41.71 72.71 -38.49
C LYS A 12 42.21 73.64 -37.38
N GLY A 13 41.76 73.43 -36.15
CA GLY A 13 42.22 74.23 -35.00
C GLY A 13 43.76 74.13 -34.80
N GLU A 14 44.39 75.19 -34.40
CA GLU A 14 45.78 75.15 -33.96
C GLU A 14 45.82 74.88 -32.45
N GLY A 15 46.58 73.88 -32.01
CA GLY A 15 46.72 73.44 -30.63
C GLY A 15 46.00 72.11 -30.29
N ASP A 16 46.09 71.68 -29.05
CA ASP A 16 45.43 70.50 -28.54
C ASP A 16 43.93 70.67 -28.60
N VAL A 17 43.18 69.55 -28.96
CA VAL A 17 41.75 69.59 -29.01
C VAL A 17 41.19 69.88 -27.62
N PRO A 18 40.36 70.92 -27.46
CA PRO A 18 39.78 71.22 -26.15
C PRO A 18 38.97 70.07 -25.63
N LYS A 19 39.14 69.67 -24.36
CA LYS A 19 38.39 68.56 -23.74
C LYS A 19 36.96 68.96 -23.49
N VAL A 20 36.62 70.25 -23.35
CA VAL A 20 35.28 70.74 -23.06
C VAL A 20 34.99 71.94 -23.93
N ALA A 21 33.87 71.97 -24.67
CA ALA A 21 33.43 73.06 -25.51
C ALA A 21 32.75 74.21 -24.72
N VAL A 22 31.96 73.83 -23.74
CA VAL A 22 31.22 74.70 -22.84
C VAL A 22 31.42 74.20 -21.42
N ASP A 23 31.93 75.02 -20.53
CA ASP A 23 32.08 74.74 -19.11
C ASP A 23 31.52 75.94 -18.31
N THR A 24 30.40 75.73 -17.64
CA THR A 24 29.80 76.73 -16.75
C THR A 24 30.32 76.62 -15.32
N GLY A 25 31.12 75.57 -15.03
CA GLY A 25 31.62 75.31 -13.69
C GLY A 25 30.51 74.96 -12.71
N ALA A 26 30.87 74.47 -11.51
CA ALA A 26 29.91 74.00 -10.49
C ALA A 26 29.05 75.18 -9.91
N LEU A 27 29.46 76.38 -9.98
CA LEU A 27 28.76 77.58 -9.47
C LEU A 27 28.07 78.38 -10.57
N GLY A 28 28.33 78.09 -11.85
CA GLY A 28 27.75 78.77 -12.99
C GLY A 28 26.36 78.18 -13.35
N GLY A 29 25.54 79.03 -14.00
CA GLY A 29 24.20 78.55 -14.42
C GLY A 29 23.70 79.31 -15.66
N MET A 30 22.68 78.69 -16.35
CA MET A 30 21.95 79.34 -17.46
C MET A 30 20.50 79.54 -17.01
N TYR A 31 20.07 80.78 -17.11
CA TYR A 31 18.71 81.21 -16.74
C TYR A 31 18.02 81.90 -17.90
N ALA A 32 17.00 81.30 -18.47
CA ALA A 32 16.32 81.81 -19.67
C ALA A 32 14.81 81.43 -19.68
N ARG A 33 14.10 81.99 -20.64
CA ARG A 33 12.74 81.48 -20.91
C ARG A 33 12.80 80.06 -21.45
N ARG A 34 13.73 79.75 -22.34
CA ARG A 34 13.99 78.48 -22.99
C ARG A 34 15.51 78.35 -23.20
N ILE A 35 16.03 77.11 -23.03
CA ILE A 35 17.42 76.82 -23.26
C ILE A 35 17.57 75.84 -24.42
N HIS A 36 18.34 76.22 -25.43
CA HIS A 36 18.69 75.33 -26.54
C HIS A 36 20.21 75.42 -26.74
N LEU A 37 20.91 74.29 -26.53
CA LEU A 37 22.33 74.16 -26.69
C LEU A 37 22.65 73.04 -27.67
N THR A 38 23.45 73.33 -28.66
CA THR A 38 23.98 72.37 -29.64
C THR A 38 25.49 72.51 -29.72
N SER A 39 26.18 71.38 -29.50
CA SER A 39 27.65 71.28 -29.68
C SER A 39 27.93 70.27 -30.78
N THR A 40 28.55 70.69 -31.84
CA THR A 40 28.79 69.87 -33.07
C THR A 40 30.19 69.27 -33.13
N GLU A 41 31.10 69.67 -32.22
CA GLU A 41 32.45 69.14 -32.15
C GLU A 41 32.46 67.71 -31.58
N SER A 42 32.87 66.80 -32.41
CA SER A 42 32.92 65.33 -32.00
C SER A 42 34.06 65.15 -30.99
N GLY A 43 33.74 64.48 -29.88
CA GLY A 43 34.67 64.15 -28.79
C GLY A 43 34.91 65.30 -27.79
N VAL A 44 34.36 66.46 -28.03
CA VAL A 44 34.48 67.60 -27.11
C VAL A 44 33.28 67.64 -26.16
N GLY A 45 33.56 67.64 -24.84
CA GLY A 45 32.52 67.56 -23.80
C GLY A 45 31.78 68.85 -23.57
N VAL A 46 30.63 68.82 -22.97
CA VAL A 46 29.83 69.94 -22.49
C VAL A 46 29.52 69.71 -21.01
N ASN A 47 29.93 70.69 -20.17
CA ASN A 47 29.84 70.68 -18.73
C ASN A 47 28.94 71.81 -18.23
N LEU A 48 27.76 71.47 -17.70
CA LEU A 48 26.74 72.44 -17.34
C LEU A 48 26.43 72.37 -15.84
N GLY A 49 26.42 73.51 -15.18
CA GLY A 49 26.02 73.67 -13.79
C GLY A 49 24.50 73.65 -13.66
N ASN A 50 23.91 74.76 -13.22
CA ASN A 50 22.49 74.91 -13.01
C ASN A 50 21.76 75.45 -14.26
N LEU A 51 20.74 74.78 -14.72
CA LEU A 51 19.91 75.18 -15.88
C LEU A 51 18.51 75.49 -15.45
N TYR A 52 17.97 76.63 -15.78
CA TYR A 52 16.63 77.05 -15.47
C TYR A 52 15.90 77.67 -16.69
N ALA A 53 14.91 76.98 -17.20
CA ALA A 53 14.00 77.46 -18.25
C ALA A 53 12.64 77.84 -17.64
N ARG A 54 12.38 79.13 -17.46
CA ARG A 54 11.22 79.61 -16.72
C ARG A 54 9.90 79.48 -17.47
N ASP A 55 9.94 79.47 -18.83
CA ASP A 55 8.74 79.47 -19.66
C ASP A 55 8.95 78.65 -20.95
N GLY A 56 9.35 77.36 -20.79
CA GLY A 56 9.58 76.47 -21.92
C GLY A 56 10.58 75.36 -21.63
N ASP A 57 11.16 74.83 -22.72
CA ASP A 57 11.96 73.60 -22.73
C ASP A 57 13.45 73.85 -22.50
N ILE A 58 14.14 72.84 -22.03
CA ILE A 58 15.58 72.69 -22.08
C ILE A 58 15.92 71.64 -23.13
N THR A 59 16.66 71.98 -24.14
CA THR A 59 17.17 71.10 -25.20
C THR A 59 18.69 71.14 -25.24
N LEU A 60 19.35 70.06 -24.96
CA LEU A 60 20.79 69.92 -24.97
C LEU A 60 21.18 68.83 -25.99
N ASP A 61 21.98 69.11 -26.95
CA ASP A 61 22.49 68.17 -27.95
C ASP A 61 24.02 68.35 -28.07
N ALA A 62 24.74 67.40 -27.57
CA ALA A 62 26.22 67.40 -27.57
C ALA A 62 26.76 66.21 -28.39
N SER A 63 27.67 66.57 -29.35
CA SER A 63 28.36 65.51 -30.12
C SER A 63 29.48 64.83 -29.29
N GLY A 64 29.84 65.39 -28.11
CA GLY A 64 30.71 64.77 -27.12
C GLY A 64 29.99 64.38 -25.85
N ARG A 65 30.72 64.23 -24.73
CA ARG A 65 30.12 63.89 -23.41
C ARG A 65 29.33 65.09 -22.87
N LEU A 66 28.16 64.90 -22.38
CA LEU A 66 27.33 65.90 -21.73
C LEU A 66 27.24 65.59 -20.21
N THR A 67 27.68 66.62 -19.41
CA THR A 67 27.47 66.54 -17.95
C THR A 67 26.55 67.68 -17.52
N VAL A 68 25.57 67.44 -16.71
CA VAL A 68 24.62 68.45 -16.19
C VAL A 68 24.42 68.21 -14.71
N ASN A 69 24.56 69.25 -13.89
CA ASN A 69 24.42 69.12 -12.44
C ASN A 69 22.99 69.29 -12.00
N ASN A 70 22.23 70.27 -12.46
CA ASN A 70 20.85 70.49 -12.16
C ASN A 70 20.08 71.07 -13.36
N SER A 71 18.81 70.74 -13.51
CA SER A 71 17.95 71.33 -14.52
C SER A 71 16.52 71.51 -14.04
N LEU A 72 15.90 72.64 -14.29
CA LEU A 72 14.52 72.94 -14.04
C LEU A 72 13.89 73.56 -15.25
N ALA A 73 12.88 72.94 -15.85
CA ALA A 73 12.11 73.46 -16.96
C ALA A 73 10.59 73.38 -16.65
N THR A 74 9.85 74.43 -17.02
CA THR A 74 8.41 74.42 -17.02
C THR A 74 7.83 73.58 -18.19
N GLY A 75 8.62 73.41 -19.24
CA GLY A 75 8.36 72.53 -20.39
C GLY A 75 9.10 71.18 -20.29
N ALA A 76 9.48 70.65 -21.44
CA ALA A 76 10.27 69.42 -21.53
C ALA A 76 11.77 69.64 -21.28
N VAL A 77 12.44 68.59 -20.81
CA VAL A 77 13.90 68.49 -20.76
C VAL A 77 14.36 67.40 -21.72
N THR A 78 15.17 67.75 -22.69
CA THR A 78 15.80 66.79 -23.61
C THR A 78 17.30 66.95 -23.54
N ALA A 79 18.04 65.87 -23.23
CA ALA A 79 19.46 65.76 -23.15
C ALA A 79 20.00 64.65 -24.05
N LYS A 80 20.89 65.02 -24.99
CA LYS A 80 21.52 64.07 -25.91
C LYS A 80 23.05 64.27 -25.86
N GLY A 81 23.81 63.14 -25.89
CA GLY A 81 25.23 63.11 -25.88
C GLY A 81 25.88 61.86 -26.39
N GLN A 82 27.20 61.88 -26.58
CA GLN A 82 27.97 60.64 -26.81
C GLN A 82 28.00 59.79 -25.53
N GLY A 83 28.12 60.39 -24.37
CA GLY A 83 27.87 59.93 -23.03
C GLY A 83 27.17 61.01 -22.25
N VAL A 84 26.23 60.67 -21.34
CA VAL A 84 25.48 61.63 -20.53
C VAL A 84 25.66 61.31 -19.05
N THR A 85 26.08 62.35 -18.29
CA THR A 85 26.14 62.22 -16.82
C THR A 85 25.23 63.29 -16.22
N LEU A 86 24.27 62.88 -15.40
CA LEU A 86 23.38 63.78 -14.66
C LEU A 86 23.64 63.58 -13.16
N THR A 87 23.82 64.73 -12.47
CA THR A 87 23.99 64.75 -11.01
C THR A 87 23.03 65.77 -10.41
N GLY A 88 22.56 65.57 -9.18
CA GLY A 88 21.64 66.49 -8.53
C GLY A 88 20.20 66.40 -9.07
N ASP A 89 19.49 67.56 -9.07
CA ASP A 89 18.04 67.51 -9.30
C ASP A 89 17.67 67.98 -10.71
N HIS A 90 16.94 67.17 -11.42
CA HIS A 90 16.44 67.48 -12.77
C HIS A 90 14.90 67.41 -12.77
N LYS A 91 14.23 68.51 -13.07
CA LYS A 91 12.76 68.57 -13.12
C LYS A 91 12.28 69.11 -14.46
N ALA A 92 11.29 68.41 -15.03
CA ALA A 92 10.57 68.83 -16.24
C ALA A 92 9.05 68.90 -15.99
N GLY A 93 8.39 69.99 -16.26
CA GLY A 93 6.91 70.07 -16.26
C GLY A 93 6.29 69.40 -17.48
N GLY A 94 7.09 69.06 -18.49
CA GLY A 94 6.73 68.21 -19.64
C GLY A 94 7.43 66.84 -19.53
N ASN A 95 7.78 66.25 -20.67
CA ASN A 95 8.57 65.01 -20.72
C ASN A 95 10.03 65.27 -20.36
N LEU A 96 10.68 64.31 -19.71
CA LEU A 96 12.11 64.29 -19.50
C LEU A 96 12.73 63.15 -20.33
N SER A 97 13.55 63.50 -21.32
CA SER A 97 14.18 62.52 -22.21
C SER A 97 15.67 62.66 -22.23
N VAL A 98 16.39 61.56 -21.93
CA VAL A 98 17.84 61.49 -22.00
C VAL A 98 18.23 60.40 -22.98
N SER A 99 19.09 60.76 -23.93
CA SER A 99 19.58 59.83 -24.94
C SER A 99 21.11 59.90 -25.01
N SER A 100 21.74 58.73 -24.98
CA SER A 100 23.20 58.61 -25.08
C SER A 100 23.58 57.57 -26.13
N ARG A 101 24.63 57.87 -26.93
CA ARG A 101 25.18 56.85 -27.84
C ARG A 101 26.02 55.80 -27.10
N SER A 102 26.58 56.16 -25.92
CA SER A 102 27.28 55.23 -25.02
C SER A 102 26.54 55.09 -23.69
N ASP A 103 27.04 55.61 -22.61
CA ASP A 103 26.49 55.40 -21.27
C ASP A 103 25.69 56.61 -20.77
N ILE A 104 24.70 56.35 -19.93
CA ILE A 104 24.01 57.30 -19.06
C ILE A 104 24.41 56.97 -17.62
N VAL A 105 24.95 57.94 -16.91
CA VAL A 105 25.28 57.83 -15.50
C VAL A 105 24.45 58.85 -14.73
N LEU A 106 23.66 58.35 -13.77
CA LEU A 106 22.83 59.14 -12.88
C LEU A 106 23.33 58.95 -11.46
N SER A 107 23.57 60.06 -10.76
CA SER A 107 24.10 59.93 -9.40
C SER A 107 23.71 61.06 -8.47
N ASN A 108 23.34 60.69 -7.24
CA ASN A 108 23.11 61.58 -6.11
C ASN A 108 22.09 62.68 -6.38
N GLY A 109 20.92 62.33 -6.91
CA GLY A 109 19.89 63.31 -7.23
C GLY A 109 18.54 62.76 -7.55
N THR A 110 17.77 63.57 -8.30
CA THR A 110 16.42 63.18 -8.74
C THR A 110 16.21 63.55 -10.21
N LEU A 111 15.59 62.64 -10.97
CA LEU A 111 14.96 62.93 -12.26
C LEU A 111 13.44 62.90 -12.09
N ASN A 112 12.81 64.07 -12.23
CA ASN A 112 11.38 64.22 -12.05
C ASN A 112 10.72 64.79 -13.31
N SER A 113 9.76 64.05 -13.87
CA SER A 113 8.95 64.49 -15.01
C SER A 113 7.47 64.53 -14.58
N ASP A 114 6.77 65.62 -14.88
CA ASP A 114 5.32 65.70 -14.62
C ASP A 114 4.53 64.86 -15.67
N LYS A 115 5.21 64.37 -16.71
CA LYS A 115 4.67 63.45 -17.75
C LYS A 115 5.52 62.20 -17.87
N ASP A 116 6.13 61.93 -19.00
CA ASP A 116 6.91 60.71 -19.26
C ASP A 116 8.40 60.98 -19.03
N LEU A 117 9.10 59.98 -18.46
CA LEU A 117 10.53 59.95 -18.30
C LEU A 117 11.11 58.83 -19.16
N SER A 118 12.03 59.16 -20.04
CA SER A 118 12.66 58.20 -20.96
C SER A 118 14.18 58.33 -20.94
N LEU A 119 14.85 57.22 -20.71
CA LEU A 119 16.31 57.11 -20.76
C LEU A 119 16.67 56.04 -21.80
N THR A 120 17.50 56.43 -22.80
CA THR A 120 17.93 55.50 -23.84
C THR A 120 19.44 55.57 -24.00
N ALA A 121 20.15 54.48 -23.79
CA ALA A 121 21.60 54.40 -23.93
C ALA A 121 22.03 53.28 -24.89
N GLY A 122 22.98 53.54 -25.75
CA GLY A 122 23.60 52.48 -26.56
C GLY A 122 24.48 51.51 -25.73
N GLY A 123 25.03 52.00 -24.61
CA GLY A 123 25.82 51.24 -23.65
C GLY A 123 25.07 50.96 -22.37
N ARG A 124 25.44 51.58 -21.27
CA ARG A 124 24.91 51.32 -19.93
C ARG A 124 24.07 52.48 -19.40
N ILE A 125 23.01 52.18 -18.67
CA ILE A 125 22.38 53.10 -17.72
C ILE A 125 22.77 52.68 -16.31
N THR A 126 23.39 53.59 -15.57
CA THR A 126 23.78 53.35 -14.17
C THR A 126 23.07 54.36 -13.28
N GLN A 127 22.39 53.86 -12.24
CA GLN A 127 21.73 54.65 -11.20
C GLN A 127 22.45 54.41 -9.87
N GLN A 128 22.94 55.50 -9.24
CA GLN A 128 23.63 55.47 -7.96
C GLN A 128 23.03 56.52 -7.03
N ASN A 129 22.32 56.05 -5.99
CA ASN A 129 21.60 56.91 -5.07
C ASN A 129 20.71 57.93 -5.82
N GLU A 130 19.91 57.43 -6.76
CA GLU A 130 19.14 58.26 -7.70
C GLU A 130 17.64 57.92 -7.62
N LYS A 131 16.80 58.97 -7.69
CA LYS A 131 15.35 58.79 -7.70
C LYS A 131 14.75 59.26 -9.02
N LEU A 132 14.17 58.35 -9.78
CA LEU A 132 13.41 58.65 -11.00
C LEU A 132 11.92 58.67 -10.67
N THR A 133 11.24 59.75 -11.09
CA THR A 133 9.79 59.87 -10.88
C THR A 133 9.13 60.41 -12.15
N ALA A 134 8.04 59.76 -12.58
CA ALA A 134 7.24 60.21 -13.71
C ALA A 134 5.74 60.32 -13.32
N GLY A 135 5.10 61.42 -13.74
CA GLY A 135 3.67 61.61 -13.59
C GLY A 135 2.83 60.69 -14.50
N ARG A 136 3.48 60.04 -15.49
CA ARG A 136 2.88 58.98 -16.32
C ARG A 136 3.81 57.74 -16.37
N ASP A 137 4.64 57.65 -17.39
CA ASP A 137 5.39 56.41 -17.68
C ASP A 137 6.91 56.63 -17.55
N VAL A 138 7.62 55.56 -17.12
CA VAL A 138 9.06 55.50 -17.15
C VAL A 138 9.51 54.45 -18.15
N THR A 139 10.39 54.83 -19.06
CA THR A 139 10.99 53.90 -20.02
C THR A 139 12.51 53.95 -19.92
N LEU A 140 13.13 52.81 -19.69
CA LEU A 140 14.60 52.66 -19.70
C LEU A 140 14.97 51.66 -20.80
N ALA A 141 15.87 52.03 -21.69
CA ALA A 141 16.36 51.13 -22.74
C ALA A 141 17.88 51.25 -22.86
N ALA A 142 18.60 50.13 -22.72
CA ALA A 142 20.06 50.13 -22.84
C ALA A 142 20.59 48.72 -23.15
N LYS A 143 21.91 48.61 -23.41
CA LYS A 143 22.57 47.33 -23.41
C LYS A 143 22.57 46.74 -21.99
N ASN A 144 22.99 47.54 -21.01
CA ASN A 144 23.03 47.13 -19.60
C ASN A 144 22.34 48.20 -18.74
N ILE A 145 21.54 47.80 -17.77
CA ILE A 145 20.88 48.65 -16.80
C ILE A 145 21.26 48.17 -15.40
N THR A 146 21.79 49.09 -14.58
CA THR A 146 22.16 48.78 -13.19
C THR A 146 21.56 49.82 -12.26
N GLN A 147 20.82 49.40 -11.27
CA GLN A 147 20.26 50.19 -10.20
C GLN A 147 20.84 49.70 -8.86
N ASP A 148 21.42 50.62 -8.06
CA ASP A 148 21.90 50.28 -6.72
C ASP A 148 20.79 50.22 -5.67
N THR A 149 21.15 49.85 -4.44
CA THR A 149 20.21 49.66 -3.32
C THR A 149 19.55 50.96 -2.84
N ALA A 150 20.15 52.10 -3.05
CA ALA A 150 19.62 53.41 -2.63
C ALA A 150 18.71 54.05 -3.69
N SER A 151 18.74 53.55 -4.93
CA SER A 151 17.99 54.13 -6.05
C SER A 151 16.55 53.70 -6.09
N GLN A 152 15.67 54.58 -6.61
CA GLN A 152 14.24 54.36 -6.73
C GLN A 152 13.74 54.75 -8.12
N ILE A 153 12.80 54.00 -8.67
CA ILE A 153 12.06 54.31 -9.90
C ILE A 153 10.57 54.28 -9.60
N ASN A 154 9.86 55.37 -9.84
CA ASN A 154 8.46 55.50 -9.58
C ASN A 154 7.73 56.05 -10.82
N ALA A 155 6.69 55.40 -11.26
CA ALA A 155 5.79 55.90 -12.30
C ALA A 155 4.34 55.91 -11.80
N ALA A 156 3.55 56.93 -12.15
CA ALA A 156 2.14 56.91 -11.81
C ALA A 156 1.33 55.90 -12.64
N ARG A 157 1.85 55.47 -13.79
CA ARG A 157 1.27 54.42 -14.65
C ARG A 157 2.26 53.29 -14.86
N ASP A 158 2.90 53.24 -16.02
CA ASP A 158 3.68 52.06 -16.45
C ASP A 158 5.18 52.29 -16.34
N ILE A 159 5.88 51.21 -16.05
CA ILE A 159 7.34 51.17 -16.13
C ILE A 159 7.76 50.10 -17.12
N VAL A 160 8.57 50.46 -18.09
CA VAL A 160 9.18 49.56 -19.06
C VAL A 160 10.67 49.64 -18.99
N THR A 161 11.34 48.54 -18.70
CA THR A 161 12.80 48.43 -18.68
C THR A 161 13.24 47.35 -19.67
N VAL A 162 14.06 47.73 -20.64
CA VAL A 162 14.57 46.83 -21.68
C VAL A 162 16.09 46.90 -21.70
N ALA A 163 16.73 45.80 -21.31
CA ALA A 163 18.17 45.66 -21.46
C ALA A 163 18.47 44.56 -22.50
N SER A 164 19.26 44.89 -23.52
CA SER A 164 19.59 43.85 -24.51
C SER A 164 20.58 42.80 -23.99
N ASP A 165 21.25 43.06 -22.86
CA ASP A 165 22.20 42.15 -22.21
C ASP A 165 21.80 41.94 -20.72
N THR A 166 22.18 42.84 -19.81
CA THR A 166 21.95 42.65 -18.37
C THR A 166 21.06 43.74 -17.76
N LEU A 167 20.12 43.32 -16.91
CA LEU A 167 19.35 44.18 -16.01
C LEU A 167 19.61 43.76 -14.57
N THR A 168 20.18 44.64 -13.77
CA THR A 168 20.39 44.42 -12.35
C THR A 168 19.64 45.47 -11.55
N THR A 169 18.72 45.06 -10.70
CA THR A 169 17.91 45.94 -9.86
C THR A 169 18.07 45.57 -8.40
N GLN A 170 18.67 46.47 -7.63
CA GLN A 170 18.89 46.28 -6.18
C GLN A 170 18.04 47.24 -5.34
N GLY A 171 17.56 48.31 -5.93
CA GLY A 171 16.70 49.30 -5.29
C GLY A 171 15.23 49.00 -5.40
N GLN A 172 14.41 50.05 -5.36
CA GLN A 172 12.94 49.92 -5.46
C GLN A 172 12.43 50.44 -6.80
N ILE A 173 11.56 49.65 -7.45
CA ILE A 173 10.82 50.01 -8.66
C ILE A 173 9.34 49.89 -8.37
N THR A 174 8.55 50.97 -8.53
CA THR A 174 7.13 51.01 -8.24
C THR A 174 6.34 51.58 -9.42
N ALA A 175 5.50 50.77 -10.04
CA ALA A 175 4.57 51.18 -11.08
C ALA A 175 3.15 51.32 -10.52
N GLY A 176 2.51 52.44 -10.82
CA GLY A 176 1.10 52.67 -10.45
C GLY A 176 0.10 51.82 -11.23
N GLN A 177 0.51 51.27 -12.38
CA GLN A 177 -0.22 50.28 -13.19
C GLN A 177 0.71 49.11 -13.48
N ASN A 178 1.29 49.03 -14.66
CA ASN A 178 2.01 47.84 -15.10
C ASN A 178 3.55 48.05 -15.04
N LEU A 179 4.25 46.95 -14.81
CA LEU A 179 5.72 46.92 -14.88
C LEU A 179 6.13 45.81 -15.84
N THR A 180 6.95 46.16 -16.83
CA THR A 180 7.53 45.17 -17.75
C THR A 180 9.05 45.33 -17.72
N ALA A 181 9.75 44.19 -17.50
CA ALA A 181 11.22 44.16 -17.53
C ALA A 181 11.68 43.02 -18.43
N SER A 182 12.59 43.32 -19.35
CA SER A 182 13.17 42.31 -20.24
C SER A 182 14.71 42.46 -20.35
N ALA A 183 15.41 41.30 -20.37
CA ALA A 183 16.85 41.22 -20.52
C ALA A 183 17.33 39.85 -21.00
N THR A 184 18.56 39.70 -21.46
CA THR A 184 19.18 38.36 -21.57
C THR A 184 19.42 37.78 -20.18
N THR A 185 19.93 38.57 -19.25
CA THR A 185 20.05 38.21 -17.83
C THR A 185 19.43 39.28 -16.96
N LEU A 186 18.42 38.90 -16.16
CA LEU A 186 17.77 39.75 -15.17
C LEU A 186 18.11 39.26 -13.76
N THR A 187 18.73 40.14 -12.98
CA THR A 187 19.01 39.91 -11.56
C THR A 187 18.21 40.91 -10.73
N GLN A 188 17.30 40.41 -9.94
CA GLN A 188 16.37 41.15 -9.10
C GLN A 188 16.69 40.89 -7.62
N ASP A 189 17.35 41.84 -6.97
CA ASP A 189 17.72 41.73 -5.56
C ASP A 189 16.94 42.72 -4.67
N GLY A 190 16.29 43.73 -5.27
CA GLY A 190 15.51 44.77 -4.58
C GLY A 190 14.02 44.48 -4.51
N ILE A 191 13.20 45.53 -4.76
CA ILE A 191 11.72 45.42 -4.73
C ILE A 191 11.17 45.89 -6.06
N LEU A 192 10.41 45.02 -6.74
CA LEU A 192 9.59 45.36 -7.89
C LEU A 192 8.11 45.30 -7.47
N LEU A 193 7.41 46.40 -7.57
CA LEU A 193 6.00 46.51 -7.23
C LEU A 193 5.22 47.11 -8.40
N ALA A 194 4.22 46.38 -8.91
CA ALA A 194 3.21 46.87 -9.82
C ALA A 194 1.83 46.83 -9.15
N LYS A 195 1.05 47.92 -9.19
CA LYS A 195 -0.34 47.86 -8.75
C LYS A 195 -1.24 47.11 -9.72
N GLY A 196 -0.84 47.01 -10.97
CA GLY A 196 -1.45 46.17 -12.03
C GLY A 196 -0.59 44.94 -12.31
N HIS A 197 -0.36 44.68 -13.59
CA HIS A 197 0.43 43.53 -14.04
C HIS A 197 1.94 43.75 -13.91
N ALA A 198 2.65 42.72 -13.41
CA ALA A 198 4.10 42.66 -13.47
C ALA A 198 4.55 41.53 -14.41
N GLY A 199 5.26 41.88 -15.47
CA GLY A 199 5.81 40.98 -16.49
C GLY A 199 7.34 41.01 -16.49
N LEU A 200 7.98 39.86 -16.25
CA LEU A 200 9.44 39.71 -16.33
C LEU A 200 9.77 38.66 -17.39
N ASP A 201 10.60 39.04 -18.35
CA ASP A 201 11.05 38.14 -19.43
C ASP A 201 12.56 38.17 -19.59
N ALA A 202 13.23 37.02 -19.44
CA ALA A 202 14.69 36.98 -19.55
C ALA A 202 15.17 35.59 -20.01
N GLY A 203 16.35 35.52 -20.61
CA GLY A 203 17.06 34.26 -20.78
C GLY A 203 17.34 33.60 -19.44
N THR A 204 17.97 34.33 -18.52
CA THR A 204 18.19 33.93 -17.13
C THR A 204 17.54 34.94 -16.20
N LEU A 205 16.68 34.50 -15.31
CA LEU A 205 16.01 35.32 -14.31
C LEU A 205 16.39 34.84 -12.90
N ASN A 206 17.07 35.69 -12.15
CA ASN A 206 17.45 35.46 -10.77
C ASN A 206 16.68 36.44 -9.88
N ASN A 207 15.87 35.95 -8.96
CA ASN A 207 15.20 36.78 -7.96
C ASN A 207 15.63 36.39 -6.54
N SER A 208 16.32 37.27 -5.86
CA SER A 208 16.60 37.20 -4.42
C SER A 208 15.79 38.21 -3.61
N GLY A 209 15.20 39.19 -4.29
CA GLY A 209 14.39 40.27 -3.70
C GLY A 209 12.89 39.92 -3.69
N ALA A 210 12.06 40.96 -3.85
CA ALA A 210 10.62 40.85 -3.86
C ALA A 210 10.03 41.35 -5.19
N VAL A 211 9.18 40.52 -5.82
CA VAL A 211 8.37 40.90 -6.98
C VAL A 211 6.91 40.77 -6.61
N GLN A 212 6.14 41.84 -6.77
CA GLN A 212 4.71 41.85 -6.45
C GLN A 212 3.91 42.55 -7.53
N GLY A 213 2.75 41.96 -7.89
CA GLY A 213 1.76 42.51 -8.81
C GLY A 213 0.34 42.10 -8.51
N ALA A 214 -0.65 42.82 -9.08
CA ALA A 214 -2.03 42.33 -9.08
C ALA A 214 -2.16 41.04 -9.92
N SER A 215 -1.36 40.92 -10.97
CA SER A 215 -1.05 39.68 -11.67
C SER A 215 0.44 39.60 -11.98
N LEU A 216 0.98 38.39 -12.09
CA LEU A 216 2.41 38.20 -12.33
C LEU A 216 2.64 37.17 -13.45
N THR A 217 3.47 37.53 -14.42
CA THR A 217 3.91 36.64 -15.50
C THR A 217 5.43 36.64 -15.58
N LEU A 218 6.04 35.48 -15.56
CA LEU A 218 7.48 35.25 -15.67
C LEU A 218 7.77 34.34 -16.86
N GLY A 219 8.62 34.84 -17.76
CA GLY A 219 9.15 34.10 -18.90
C GLY A 219 10.67 33.96 -18.79
N SER A 220 11.22 32.75 -18.95
CA SER A 220 12.67 32.56 -18.94
C SER A 220 13.10 31.20 -19.51
N THR A 221 14.40 31.07 -19.79
CA THR A 221 15.00 29.73 -19.96
C THR A 221 15.37 29.14 -18.61
N THR A 222 15.95 29.93 -17.73
CA THR A 222 16.32 29.54 -16.37
C THR A 222 15.74 30.53 -15.37
N LEU A 223 14.97 30.05 -14.41
CA LEU A 223 14.42 30.84 -13.31
C LEU A 223 14.97 30.32 -11.98
N SER A 224 15.56 31.22 -11.22
CA SER A 224 15.95 30.98 -9.83
C SER A 224 15.25 31.98 -8.91
N ASN A 225 14.47 31.48 -7.97
CA ASN A 225 13.83 32.33 -6.96
C ASN A 225 14.23 31.90 -5.56
N SER A 226 15.04 32.73 -4.92
CA SER A 226 15.35 32.59 -3.48
C SER A 226 14.64 33.66 -2.63
N GLY A 227 14.06 34.66 -3.26
CA GLY A 227 13.26 35.72 -2.65
C GLY A 227 11.78 35.45 -2.69
N SER A 228 10.95 36.43 -3.00
CA SER A 228 9.51 36.31 -3.09
C SER A 228 8.93 36.76 -4.41
N LEU A 229 8.00 35.93 -4.95
CA LEU A 229 7.18 36.20 -6.11
C LEU A 229 5.70 36.12 -5.67
N LEU A 230 5.04 37.30 -5.60
CA LEU A 230 3.69 37.38 -5.01
C LEU A 230 2.70 38.03 -5.99
N SER A 231 1.57 37.39 -6.16
CA SER A 231 0.48 37.91 -7.01
C SER A 231 -0.80 38.11 -6.20
N GLY A 232 -1.45 39.26 -6.38
CA GLY A 232 -2.78 39.51 -5.84
C GLY A 232 -3.92 38.79 -6.59
N GLY A 233 -3.64 38.28 -7.77
CA GLY A 233 -4.50 37.49 -8.64
C GLY A 233 -3.74 36.30 -9.23
N PRO A 234 -3.82 36.05 -10.55
CA PRO A 234 -3.12 34.92 -11.17
C PRO A 234 -1.59 35.13 -11.23
N LEU A 235 -0.86 34.02 -11.15
CA LEU A 235 0.57 33.97 -11.35
C LEU A 235 0.90 32.90 -12.40
N THR A 236 1.64 33.29 -13.44
CA THR A 236 2.05 32.38 -14.53
C THR A 236 3.57 32.37 -14.65
N VAL A 237 4.15 31.17 -14.70
CA VAL A 237 5.57 30.95 -14.94
C VAL A 237 5.74 30.03 -16.14
N ASN A 238 6.48 30.51 -17.14
CA ASN A 238 6.89 29.73 -18.30
C ASN A 238 8.42 29.71 -18.34
N THR A 239 9.02 28.57 -18.12
CA THR A 239 10.47 28.44 -18.10
C THR A 239 10.90 27.06 -18.59
N ARG A 240 12.18 26.86 -18.87
CA ARG A 240 12.71 25.53 -19.03
C ARG A 240 13.06 24.92 -17.67
N ASP A 241 13.86 25.60 -16.89
CA ASP A 241 14.29 25.11 -15.58
C ASP A 241 13.92 26.12 -14.48
N PHE A 242 13.32 25.63 -13.39
CA PHE A 242 12.92 26.44 -12.25
C PHE A 242 13.51 25.92 -10.95
N THR A 243 14.33 26.72 -10.32
CA THR A 243 14.82 26.50 -8.94
C THR A 243 14.09 27.43 -7.98
N GLN A 244 13.31 26.88 -7.09
CA GLN A 244 12.49 27.60 -6.12
C GLN A 244 12.94 27.28 -4.70
N SER A 245 13.63 28.22 -4.04
CA SER A 245 14.05 28.08 -2.64
C SER A 245 13.39 29.11 -1.71
N GLY A 246 12.82 30.18 -2.27
CA GLY A 246 12.12 31.21 -1.55
C GLY A 246 10.62 31.00 -1.47
N ARG A 247 9.84 32.06 -1.67
CA ARG A 247 8.37 32.02 -1.64
C ARG A 247 7.78 32.41 -2.99
N THR A 248 6.90 31.59 -3.53
CA THR A 248 6.07 31.92 -4.68
C THR A 248 4.61 31.73 -4.27
N GLY A 249 3.76 32.76 -4.42
CA GLY A 249 2.37 32.69 -3.99
C GLY A 249 1.43 33.57 -4.78
N ALA A 250 0.16 33.17 -4.87
CA ALA A 250 -0.90 33.94 -5.49
C ALA A 250 -2.23 33.77 -4.77
N LYS A 251 -3.05 34.83 -4.72
CA LYS A 251 -4.46 34.71 -4.32
C LYS A 251 -5.34 34.05 -5.39
N GLY A 252 -4.94 34.18 -6.66
CA GLY A 252 -5.59 33.48 -7.78
C GLY A 252 -4.84 32.23 -8.18
N LYS A 253 -5.19 31.67 -9.35
CA LYS A 253 -4.54 30.51 -9.93
C LYS A 253 -3.04 30.70 -10.10
N VAL A 254 -2.27 29.70 -9.71
CA VAL A 254 -0.84 29.57 -10.03
C VAL A 254 -0.68 28.52 -11.13
N ASP A 255 -0.07 28.93 -12.24
CA ASP A 255 0.19 28.05 -13.39
C ASP A 255 1.69 28.08 -13.70
N ILE A 256 2.37 26.98 -13.45
CA ILE A 256 3.80 26.84 -13.66
C ILE A 256 4.05 25.78 -14.71
N THR A 257 4.69 26.17 -15.79
CA THR A 257 5.17 25.27 -16.84
C THR A 257 6.70 25.37 -16.93
N ALA A 258 7.36 24.28 -16.50
CA ALA A 258 8.80 24.11 -16.65
C ALA A 258 9.05 22.97 -17.65
N SER A 259 9.49 23.29 -18.87
CA SER A 259 9.70 22.26 -19.90
C SER A 259 10.84 21.28 -19.61
N GLY A 260 11.68 21.57 -18.64
CA GLY A 260 12.73 20.72 -18.10
C GLY A 260 12.48 20.42 -16.62
N LYS A 261 13.37 20.88 -15.75
CA LYS A 261 13.38 20.53 -14.33
C LYS A 261 12.77 21.61 -13.44
N LEU A 262 11.94 21.21 -12.49
CA LEU A 262 11.52 22.03 -11.35
C LEU A 262 12.08 21.45 -10.05
N THR A 263 12.82 22.26 -9.31
CA THR A 263 13.34 21.93 -7.97
C THR A 263 12.77 22.91 -6.96
N SER A 264 11.98 22.43 -6.00
CA SER A 264 11.38 23.25 -4.95
C SER A 264 11.86 22.81 -3.57
N THR A 265 12.51 23.73 -2.85
CA THR A 265 12.84 23.59 -1.42
C THR A 265 12.14 24.66 -0.59
N GLY A 266 11.57 25.68 -1.24
CA GLY A 266 10.78 26.74 -0.62
C GLY A 266 9.28 26.45 -0.67
N SER A 267 8.46 27.51 -0.81
CA SER A 267 7.01 27.37 -0.83
C SER A 267 6.40 27.84 -2.16
N LEU A 268 5.52 27.02 -2.74
CA LEU A 268 4.64 27.34 -3.85
C LEU A 268 3.20 27.22 -3.38
N VAL A 269 2.48 28.33 -3.30
CA VAL A 269 1.13 28.39 -2.69
C VAL A 269 0.16 29.13 -3.58
N SER A 270 -1.03 28.60 -3.75
CA SER A 270 -2.15 29.26 -4.39
C SER A 270 -3.38 29.20 -3.46
N ASP A 271 -4.05 30.32 -3.24
CA ASP A 271 -5.35 30.32 -2.56
C ASP A 271 -6.47 29.76 -3.44
N ASP A 272 -6.23 29.64 -4.75
CA ASP A 272 -7.08 29.00 -5.73
C ASP A 272 -6.45 27.67 -6.18
N VAL A 273 -6.35 27.43 -7.47
CA VAL A 273 -5.78 26.19 -8.04
C VAL A 273 -4.29 26.37 -8.30
N LEU A 274 -3.47 25.40 -7.89
CA LEU A 274 -2.08 25.28 -8.27
C LEU A 274 -1.92 24.21 -9.36
N VAL A 275 -1.45 24.62 -10.53
CA VAL A 275 -1.11 23.71 -11.64
C VAL A 275 0.38 23.74 -11.88
N LEU A 276 1.01 22.60 -11.86
CA LEU A 276 2.42 22.43 -12.11
C LEU A 276 2.65 21.41 -13.22
N LYS A 277 3.36 21.84 -14.27
CA LYS A 277 3.76 20.99 -15.39
C LYS A 277 5.28 21.04 -15.52
N ALA A 278 5.94 19.88 -15.51
CA ALA A 278 7.39 19.82 -15.72
C ALA A 278 7.79 18.46 -16.34
N GLN A 279 9.02 18.36 -16.82
CA GLN A 279 9.58 17.04 -17.15
C GLN A 279 9.93 16.31 -15.84
N ASP A 280 10.74 16.95 -15.00
CA ASP A 280 11.16 16.39 -13.71
C ASP A 280 10.80 17.35 -12.58
N VAL A 281 10.18 16.84 -11.53
CA VAL A 281 9.86 17.60 -10.31
C VAL A 281 10.58 16.98 -9.12
N THR A 282 11.38 17.81 -8.45
CA THR A 282 11.97 17.48 -7.15
C THR A 282 11.37 18.41 -6.09
N GLN A 283 10.57 17.83 -5.20
CA GLN A 283 9.82 18.56 -4.18
C GLN A 283 10.33 18.24 -2.78
N ASN A 284 10.94 19.24 -2.14
CA ASN A 284 11.47 19.14 -0.77
C ASN A 284 10.91 20.23 0.17
N GLY A 285 10.09 21.14 -0.36
CA GLY A 285 9.47 22.25 0.37
C GLY A 285 7.96 22.06 0.52
N VAL A 286 7.19 23.14 0.26
CA VAL A 286 5.73 23.16 0.36
C VAL A 286 5.10 23.43 -1.00
N LEU A 287 4.18 22.57 -1.42
CA LEU A 287 3.22 22.80 -2.52
C LEU A 287 1.83 22.85 -1.94
N SER A 288 1.08 23.93 -2.15
CA SER A 288 -0.29 24.04 -1.61
C SER A 288 -1.24 24.71 -2.60
N GLY A 289 -2.42 24.12 -2.77
CA GLY A 289 -3.50 24.67 -3.58
C GLY A 289 -4.83 24.66 -2.82
N GLY A 290 -5.39 25.85 -2.55
CA GLY A 290 -6.62 26.01 -1.76
C GLY A 290 -7.86 25.40 -2.42
N LYS A 291 -8.00 25.48 -3.75
CA LYS A 291 -9.15 24.90 -4.48
C LYS A 291 -8.78 23.71 -5.37
N GLY A 292 -7.53 23.30 -5.34
CA GLY A 292 -7.04 22.14 -6.09
C GLY A 292 -5.55 22.22 -6.37
N LEU A 293 -4.94 21.04 -6.51
CA LEU A 293 -3.55 20.89 -6.88
C LEU A 293 -3.43 19.86 -7.99
N THR A 294 -2.76 20.22 -9.08
CA THR A 294 -2.45 19.28 -10.16
C THR A 294 -0.96 19.33 -10.47
N VAL A 295 -0.31 18.17 -10.43
CA VAL A 295 1.07 17.98 -10.88
C VAL A 295 1.07 17.03 -12.07
N SER A 296 1.68 17.46 -13.17
CA SER A 296 1.87 16.65 -14.37
C SER A 296 3.36 16.63 -14.73
N ALA A 297 3.96 15.44 -14.73
CA ALA A 297 5.40 15.29 -14.99
C ALA A 297 5.75 13.91 -15.57
N GLN A 298 6.98 13.76 -16.06
CA GLN A 298 7.54 12.43 -16.32
C GLN A 298 8.07 11.79 -15.03
N ALA A 299 8.74 12.59 -14.19
CA ALA A 299 9.18 12.11 -12.89
C ALA A 299 8.82 13.12 -11.78
N LEU A 300 8.38 12.59 -10.65
CA LEU A 300 8.16 13.34 -9.40
C LEU A 300 8.85 12.62 -8.25
N SER A 301 9.73 13.31 -7.58
CA SER A 301 10.33 12.87 -6.32
C SER A 301 10.06 13.88 -5.22
N SER A 302 9.62 13.39 -4.05
CA SER A 302 9.48 14.22 -2.86
C SER A 302 10.35 13.73 -1.72
N GLY A 303 10.78 14.63 -0.84
CA GLY A 303 11.63 14.31 0.29
C GLY A 303 10.87 14.22 1.61
N LYS A 304 11.53 13.75 2.67
CA LYS A 304 10.92 13.47 3.99
C LYS A 304 10.22 14.67 4.65
N LYS A 305 10.68 15.88 4.37
CA LYS A 305 10.10 17.11 4.96
C LYS A 305 9.17 17.82 4.00
N SER A 306 8.93 17.28 2.83
CA SER A 306 8.03 17.88 1.86
C SER A 306 6.59 17.81 2.34
N VAL A 307 5.84 18.87 2.04
CA VAL A 307 4.40 18.94 2.23
C VAL A 307 3.77 19.25 0.87
N THR A 308 2.92 18.37 0.41
CA THR A 308 2.10 18.56 -0.78
C THR A 308 0.65 18.49 -0.34
N HIS A 309 -0.05 19.63 -0.42
CA HIS A 309 -1.37 19.77 0.18
C HIS A 309 -2.37 20.42 -0.79
N SER A 310 -3.62 19.99 -0.71
CA SER A 310 -4.74 20.69 -1.30
C SER A 310 -5.93 20.67 -0.35
N ASP A 311 -6.59 21.83 -0.12
CA ASP A 311 -7.82 21.88 0.65
C ASP A 311 -9.00 21.19 -0.07
N ALA A 312 -8.89 21.02 -1.37
CA ALA A 312 -9.85 20.30 -2.22
C ALA A 312 -9.22 19.05 -2.83
N ALA A 313 -9.39 18.82 -4.13
CA ALA A 313 -8.81 17.66 -4.80
C ALA A 313 -7.33 17.84 -5.15
N MET A 314 -6.57 16.77 -5.08
CA MET A 314 -5.21 16.67 -5.57
C MET A 314 -5.09 15.62 -6.67
N THR A 315 -4.41 15.95 -7.75
CA THR A 315 -4.15 15.01 -8.85
C THR A 315 -2.67 15.00 -9.20
N LEU A 316 -2.07 13.83 -9.15
CA LEU A 316 -0.70 13.57 -9.58
C LEU A 316 -0.73 12.70 -10.85
N ASN A 317 -0.48 13.30 -12.01
CA ASN A 317 -0.39 12.63 -13.31
C ASN A 317 1.09 12.53 -13.70
N VAL A 318 1.75 11.45 -13.31
CA VAL A 318 3.21 11.36 -13.41
C VAL A 318 3.62 9.95 -13.81
N THR A 319 4.53 9.82 -14.78
CA THR A 319 4.96 8.50 -15.23
C THR A 319 5.71 7.73 -14.13
N THR A 320 6.66 8.37 -13.45
CA THR A 320 7.41 7.76 -12.33
C THR A 320 7.29 8.62 -11.09
N VAL A 321 6.73 8.05 -10.03
CA VAL A 321 6.45 8.74 -8.77
C VAL A 321 7.23 8.09 -7.64
N ALA A 322 7.98 8.90 -6.89
CA ALA A 322 8.63 8.51 -5.64
C ALA A 322 8.23 9.52 -4.55
N LEU A 323 7.33 9.13 -3.65
CA LEU A 323 6.82 10.00 -2.59
C LEU A 323 7.43 9.67 -1.23
N ASP A 324 7.86 10.72 -0.56
CA ASP A 324 8.14 10.75 0.88
C ASP A 324 7.42 11.99 1.46
N GLY A 325 7.47 12.21 2.77
CA GLY A 325 6.81 13.33 3.41
C GLY A 325 5.28 13.25 3.39
N GLU A 326 4.63 14.41 3.51
CA GLU A 326 3.17 14.52 3.64
C GLU A 326 2.53 14.88 2.29
N ASN A 327 1.53 14.08 1.88
CA ASN A 327 0.72 14.31 0.70
C ASN A 327 -0.75 14.21 1.10
N SER A 328 -1.47 15.33 1.12
CA SER A 328 -2.82 15.38 1.68
C SER A 328 -3.78 16.17 0.80
N ALA A 329 -5.01 15.68 0.66
CA ALA A 329 -6.11 16.33 -0.02
C ALA A 329 -7.35 16.39 0.89
N GLY A 330 -8.00 17.53 0.99
CA GLY A 330 -9.24 17.70 1.75
C GLY A 330 -10.43 16.96 1.14
N ASP A 331 -10.41 16.71 -0.17
CA ASP A 331 -11.42 15.92 -0.87
C ASP A 331 -10.80 14.61 -1.41
N THR A 332 -10.49 14.56 -2.67
CA THR A 332 -9.98 13.35 -3.37
C THR A 332 -8.50 13.50 -3.70
N LEU A 333 -7.70 12.50 -3.33
CA LEU A 333 -6.32 12.34 -3.78
C LEU A 333 -6.28 11.28 -4.89
N ARG A 334 -5.84 11.68 -6.08
CA ARG A 334 -5.69 10.80 -7.24
C ARG A 334 -4.22 10.73 -7.67
N VAL A 335 -3.70 9.53 -7.77
CA VAL A 335 -2.36 9.26 -8.32
C VAL A 335 -2.52 8.38 -9.55
N GLN A 336 -2.02 8.87 -10.69
CA GLN A 336 -1.94 8.15 -11.95
C GLN A 336 -0.47 8.04 -12.33
N ALA A 337 0.05 6.82 -12.41
CA ALA A 337 1.47 6.58 -12.67
C ALA A 337 1.70 5.34 -13.54
N ASP A 338 2.88 5.20 -14.11
CA ASP A 338 3.39 3.90 -14.57
C ASP A 338 4.08 3.18 -13.40
N LYS A 339 4.94 3.89 -12.69
CA LYS A 339 5.62 3.37 -11.50
C LYS A 339 5.38 4.30 -10.31
N LEU A 340 4.86 3.74 -9.23
CA LEU A 340 4.68 4.44 -7.96
C LEU A 340 5.47 3.77 -6.86
N SER A 341 6.23 4.54 -6.12
CA SER A 341 6.84 4.11 -4.86
C SER A 341 6.59 5.14 -3.76
N THR A 342 6.23 4.68 -2.58
CA THR A 342 6.18 5.51 -1.38
C THR A 342 7.22 5.02 -0.37
N ALA A 343 7.90 5.94 0.29
CA ALA A 343 8.86 5.62 1.35
C ALA A 343 8.16 5.23 2.66
N ALA A 344 8.89 4.64 3.58
CA ALA A 344 8.33 4.24 4.89
C ALA A 344 7.83 5.43 5.74
N GLY A 345 8.36 6.64 5.52
CA GLY A 345 7.91 7.87 6.16
C GLY A 345 6.78 8.60 5.43
N ALA A 346 6.42 8.17 4.23
CA ALA A 346 5.43 8.84 3.41
C ALA A 346 4.02 8.73 4.01
N GLN A 347 3.26 9.82 3.88
CA GLN A 347 1.84 9.87 4.25
C GLN A 347 1.04 10.30 3.03
N LEU A 348 0.07 9.50 2.65
CA LEU A 348 -0.94 9.82 1.64
C LEU A 348 -2.30 9.85 2.33
N GLN A 349 -2.90 11.03 2.43
CA GLN A 349 -4.16 11.22 3.17
C GLN A 349 -5.21 11.89 2.29
N SER A 350 -6.44 11.45 2.40
CA SER A 350 -7.57 12.02 1.69
C SER A 350 -8.77 12.20 2.62
N GLY A 351 -9.39 13.37 2.57
CA GLY A 351 -10.60 13.68 3.32
C GLY A 351 -11.85 12.93 2.82
N LYS A 352 -11.82 12.40 1.60
CA LYS A 352 -12.86 11.50 1.06
C LYS A 352 -12.24 10.27 0.42
N ASN A 353 -11.73 10.38 -0.80
CA ASN A 353 -11.33 9.24 -1.60
C ASN A 353 -9.84 9.29 -1.97
N LEU A 354 -9.15 8.16 -1.82
CA LEU A 354 -7.80 7.96 -2.32
C LEU A 354 -7.85 6.96 -3.49
N SER A 355 -7.43 7.40 -4.67
CA SER A 355 -7.38 6.57 -5.87
C SER A 355 -5.96 6.50 -6.42
N ILE A 356 -5.42 5.31 -6.47
CA ILE A 356 -4.09 5.05 -7.01
C ILE A 356 -4.24 4.09 -8.20
N ASN A 357 -3.78 4.53 -9.37
CA ASN A 357 -3.71 3.70 -10.56
C ASN A 357 -2.26 3.69 -11.05
N ALA A 358 -1.67 2.52 -11.17
CA ALA A 358 -0.29 2.37 -11.62
C ALA A 358 -0.11 1.08 -12.44
N ARG A 359 1.00 0.92 -13.14
CA ARG A 359 1.42 -0.38 -13.65
C ARG A 359 2.08 -1.19 -12.53
N ASP A 360 3.08 -0.60 -11.87
CA ASP A 360 3.74 -1.14 -10.69
C ASP A 360 3.56 -0.18 -9.51
N ALA A 361 3.04 -0.65 -8.40
CA ALA A 361 2.89 0.12 -7.17
C ALA A 361 3.63 -0.54 -5.99
N ARG A 362 4.42 0.26 -5.27
CA ARG A 362 5.07 -0.11 -4.02
C ARG A 362 4.64 0.87 -2.95
N LEU A 363 3.80 0.42 -2.03
CA LEU A 363 3.22 1.24 -0.98
C LEU A 363 3.84 0.88 0.37
N ALA A 364 4.71 1.76 0.84
CA ALA A 364 5.19 1.79 2.22
C ALA A 364 4.59 3.03 2.92
N GLY A 365 4.92 3.27 4.19
CA GLY A 365 4.37 4.39 4.95
C GLY A 365 2.88 4.26 5.24
N THR A 366 2.17 5.38 5.31
CA THR A 366 0.74 5.39 5.68
C THR A 366 -0.12 5.91 4.54
N GLN A 367 -1.17 5.18 4.20
CA GLN A 367 -2.21 5.60 3.27
C GLN A 367 -3.56 5.59 4.01
N ALA A 368 -4.29 6.70 3.95
CA ALA A 368 -5.58 6.82 4.63
C ALA A 368 -6.60 7.58 3.79
N ALA A 369 -7.83 7.10 3.78
CA ALA A 369 -8.97 7.79 3.21
C ALA A 369 -10.17 7.73 4.16
N GLN A 370 -10.95 8.81 4.22
CA GLN A 370 -12.10 8.88 5.12
C GLN A 370 -13.34 8.12 4.59
N GLN A 371 -13.39 7.82 3.29
CA GLN A 371 -14.50 7.09 2.68
C GLN A 371 -14.00 5.85 1.92
N THR A 372 -13.33 6.06 0.78
CA THR A 372 -12.89 4.96 -0.06
C THR A 372 -11.40 5.06 -0.40
N MET A 373 -10.73 3.94 -0.39
CA MET A 373 -9.39 3.79 -0.96
C MET A 373 -9.42 2.70 -2.02
N ALA A 374 -9.00 3.05 -3.23
CA ALA A 374 -8.85 2.12 -4.33
C ALA A 374 -7.42 2.15 -4.87
N VAL A 375 -6.76 1.01 -4.87
CA VAL A 375 -5.42 0.83 -5.42
C VAL A 375 -5.48 -0.20 -6.54
N ASN A 376 -5.23 0.22 -7.76
CA ASN A 376 -5.23 -0.62 -8.94
C ASN A 376 -3.84 -0.62 -9.56
N ALA A 377 -3.19 -1.78 -9.58
CA ALA A 377 -1.96 -1.98 -10.30
C ALA A 377 -2.18 -2.98 -11.44
N SER A 378 -1.76 -2.63 -12.67
CA SER A 378 -2.01 -3.51 -13.82
C SER A 378 -1.05 -4.70 -13.91
N GLU A 379 0.07 -4.67 -13.18
CA GLU A 379 1.03 -5.77 -13.11
C GLU A 379 1.29 -6.22 -11.66
N LYS A 380 1.83 -5.33 -10.83
CA LYS A 380 2.28 -5.72 -9.49
C LYS A 380 1.95 -4.66 -8.43
N LEU A 381 1.45 -5.12 -7.31
CA LEU A 381 1.26 -4.32 -6.08
C LEU A 381 2.03 -4.95 -4.92
N THR A 382 2.97 -4.20 -4.38
CA THR A 382 3.68 -4.55 -3.15
C THR A 382 3.29 -3.57 -2.05
N HIS A 383 2.66 -4.04 -1.01
CA HIS A 383 2.25 -3.25 0.14
C HIS A 383 3.05 -3.67 1.38
N SER A 384 3.76 -2.74 1.98
CA SER A 384 4.53 -2.96 3.22
C SER A 384 4.22 -1.95 4.32
N GLY A 385 3.36 -0.98 4.02
CA GLY A 385 2.97 0.10 4.91
C GLY A 385 1.71 -0.19 5.71
N LYS A 386 0.97 0.88 6.02
CA LYS A 386 -0.32 0.81 6.69
C LYS A 386 -1.37 1.53 5.85
N SER A 387 -2.37 0.79 5.39
CA SER A 387 -3.49 1.35 4.62
C SER A 387 -4.79 1.18 5.36
N SER A 388 -5.59 2.26 5.45
CA SER A 388 -6.86 2.25 6.14
C SER A 388 -7.93 3.11 5.44
N ALA A 389 -9.13 2.56 5.30
CA ALA A 389 -10.32 3.26 4.83
C ALA A 389 -11.58 2.47 5.20
N PRO A 390 -12.77 3.10 5.34
CA PRO A 390 -14.02 2.35 5.49
C PRO A 390 -14.25 1.35 4.37
N SER A 391 -14.04 1.75 3.12
CA SER A 391 -14.02 0.85 1.97
C SER A 391 -12.62 0.83 1.36
N LEU A 392 -11.93 -0.28 1.48
CA LEU A 392 -10.56 -0.47 0.99
C LEU A 392 -10.54 -1.56 -0.08
N SER A 393 -10.09 -1.22 -1.28
CA SER A 393 -9.94 -2.19 -2.37
C SER A 393 -8.54 -2.16 -2.97
N LEU A 394 -7.95 -3.33 -3.16
CA LEU A 394 -6.66 -3.52 -3.82
C LEU A 394 -6.83 -4.50 -4.99
N SER A 395 -6.34 -4.13 -6.15
CA SER A 395 -6.39 -4.98 -7.34
C SER A 395 -5.03 -5.01 -8.04
N ALA A 396 -4.49 -6.21 -8.25
CA ALA A 396 -3.30 -6.43 -9.07
C ALA A 396 -3.18 -7.92 -9.45
N PRO A 397 -2.65 -8.27 -10.62
CA PRO A 397 -2.35 -9.68 -10.93
C PRO A 397 -1.44 -10.34 -9.87
N GLU A 398 -0.40 -9.66 -9.47
CA GLU A 398 0.50 -10.07 -8.37
C GLU A 398 0.34 -9.08 -7.20
N LEU A 399 -0.24 -9.55 -6.10
CA LEU A 399 -0.43 -8.77 -4.88
C LEU A 399 0.38 -9.38 -3.75
N THR A 400 1.32 -8.61 -3.21
CA THR A 400 2.10 -8.98 -2.02
C THR A 400 1.84 -7.97 -0.91
N SER A 401 1.42 -8.44 0.26
CA SER A 401 1.23 -7.60 1.45
C SER A 401 2.07 -8.13 2.62
N SER A 402 2.93 -7.29 3.14
CA SER A 402 3.67 -7.51 4.40
C SER A 402 3.31 -6.49 5.48
N GLY A 403 2.47 -5.52 5.14
CA GLY A 403 2.01 -4.44 6.01
C GLY A 403 0.64 -4.71 6.61
N VAL A 404 -0.07 -3.64 6.92
CA VAL A 404 -1.37 -3.65 7.58
C VAL A 404 -2.43 -3.05 6.67
N LEU A 405 -3.42 -3.85 6.30
CA LEU A 405 -4.59 -3.44 5.54
C LEU A 405 -5.82 -3.57 6.44
N VAL A 406 -6.48 -2.45 6.72
CA VAL A 406 -7.67 -2.42 7.58
C VAL A 406 -8.79 -1.64 6.90
N GLY A 407 -9.95 -2.24 6.80
CA GLY A 407 -11.16 -1.62 6.29
C GLY A 407 -12.40 -2.13 6.99
N SER A 408 -13.45 -1.34 7.03
CA SER A 408 -14.77 -1.90 7.39
C SER A 408 -15.15 -2.94 6.33
N ALA A 409 -15.03 -2.59 5.07
CA ALA A 409 -15.05 -3.54 3.95
C ALA A 409 -13.67 -3.57 3.28
N LEU A 410 -12.95 -4.69 3.39
CA LEU A 410 -11.70 -4.93 2.70
C LEU A 410 -11.91 -5.90 1.53
N ASN A 411 -11.53 -5.47 0.33
CA ASN A 411 -11.60 -6.29 -0.88
C ASN A 411 -10.23 -6.39 -1.54
N THR A 412 -9.78 -7.60 -1.85
CA THR A 412 -8.56 -7.85 -2.62
C THR A 412 -8.89 -8.67 -3.86
N GLN A 413 -8.35 -8.29 -5.01
CA GLN A 413 -8.48 -8.99 -6.28
C GLN A 413 -7.12 -9.23 -6.92
N SER A 414 -6.79 -10.49 -7.21
CA SER A 414 -5.49 -10.85 -7.80
C SER A 414 -5.54 -12.20 -8.53
N GLN A 415 -4.47 -12.54 -9.23
CA GLN A 415 -4.19 -13.93 -9.63
C GLN A 415 -3.44 -14.64 -8.50
N THR A 416 -2.48 -13.95 -7.89
CA THR A 416 -1.71 -14.48 -6.75
C THR A 416 -1.71 -13.44 -5.62
N LEU A 417 -2.10 -13.87 -4.43
CA LEU A 417 -2.00 -13.09 -3.19
C LEU A 417 -1.01 -13.75 -2.26
N THR A 418 0.06 -13.03 -1.94
CA THR A 418 1.02 -13.40 -0.89
C THR A 418 0.86 -12.46 0.29
N ASN A 419 0.52 -12.99 1.45
CA ASN A 419 0.34 -12.20 2.67
C ASN A 419 1.30 -12.65 3.77
N SER A 420 2.08 -11.72 4.29
CA SER A 420 2.89 -11.89 5.52
C SER A 420 2.57 -10.82 6.58
N GLY A 421 1.56 -9.99 6.34
CA GLY A 421 1.06 -8.94 7.22
C GLY A 421 -0.37 -9.19 7.68
N LEU A 422 -1.10 -8.13 7.98
CA LEU A 422 -2.50 -8.19 8.43
C LEU A 422 -3.45 -7.72 7.32
N LEU A 423 -4.42 -8.55 6.97
CA LEU A 423 -5.60 -8.21 6.18
C LEU A 423 -6.82 -8.32 7.10
N GLN A 424 -7.43 -7.17 7.42
CA GLN A 424 -8.55 -7.09 8.36
C GLN A 424 -9.77 -6.42 7.75
N GLY A 425 -10.89 -7.14 7.73
CA GLY A 425 -12.21 -6.60 7.41
C GLY A 425 -13.09 -6.57 8.67
N GLU A 426 -13.49 -5.38 9.13
CA GLU A 426 -14.32 -5.25 10.34
C GLU A 426 -15.77 -5.67 10.10
N ALA A 427 -16.33 -5.35 8.94
CA ALA A 427 -17.65 -5.80 8.52
C ALA A 427 -17.59 -6.90 7.45
N SER A 428 -16.57 -6.87 6.58
CA SER A 428 -16.36 -7.88 5.56
C SER A 428 -14.92 -7.95 5.07
N LEU A 429 -14.42 -9.14 4.83
CA LEU A 429 -13.20 -9.42 4.10
C LEU A 429 -13.54 -10.24 2.86
N THR A 430 -13.22 -9.72 1.68
CA THR A 430 -13.38 -10.43 0.40
C THR A 430 -12.01 -10.64 -0.23
N VAL A 431 -11.68 -11.89 -0.52
CA VAL A 431 -10.40 -12.27 -1.15
C VAL A 431 -10.70 -13.04 -2.44
N ASN A 432 -10.53 -12.37 -3.56
CA ASN A 432 -10.67 -12.96 -4.89
C ASN A 432 -9.29 -13.21 -5.48
N THR A 433 -8.86 -14.45 -5.50
CA THR A 433 -7.56 -14.84 -6.05
C THR A 433 -7.59 -16.28 -6.55
N GLN A 434 -6.70 -16.65 -7.46
CA GLN A 434 -6.51 -18.04 -7.88
C GLN A 434 -5.60 -18.80 -6.90
N ARG A 435 -4.69 -18.10 -6.27
CA ARG A 435 -3.76 -18.64 -5.30
C ARG A 435 -3.55 -17.71 -4.12
N LEU A 436 -3.72 -18.23 -2.92
CA LEU A 436 -3.41 -17.57 -1.65
C LEU A 436 -2.22 -18.25 -0.98
N ASP A 437 -1.16 -17.50 -0.74
CA ASP A 437 -0.04 -17.89 0.13
C ASP A 437 -0.04 -16.98 1.38
N ASN A 438 -0.67 -17.45 2.45
CA ASN A 438 -0.64 -16.79 3.75
C ASN A 438 0.55 -17.31 4.54
N GLN A 439 1.62 -16.53 4.58
CA GLN A 439 2.91 -16.88 5.17
C GLN A 439 2.88 -16.86 6.70
N GLN A 440 3.94 -17.31 7.36
CA GLN A 440 4.04 -17.54 8.80
C GLN A 440 3.56 -16.37 9.69
N ASN A 441 3.82 -15.11 9.30
CA ASN A 441 3.38 -13.93 10.04
C ASN A 441 2.08 -13.32 9.47
N GLY A 442 1.54 -13.91 8.41
CA GLY A 442 0.33 -13.43 7.75
C GLY A 442 -0.92 -13.72 8.56
N THR A 443 -1.80 -12.73 8.64
CA THR A 443 -3.11 -12.88 9.26
C THR A 443 -4.19 -12.39 8.29
N LEU A 444 -5.19 -13.23 8.04
CA LEU A 444 -6.47 -12.86 7.45
C LEU A 444 -7.52 -12.89 8.56
N TYR A 445 -8.18 -11.77 8.79
CA TYR A 445 -9.20 -11.63 9.84
C TYR A 445 -10.47 -10.99 9.32
N SER A 446 -11.60 -11.56 9.67
CA SER A 446 -12.93 -10.97 9.47
C SER A 446 -13.74 -11.07 10.76
N ALA A 447 -14.36 -9.97 11.19
CA ALA A 447 -15.29 -10.00 12.32
C ALA A 447 -16.67 -10.54 11.95
N ALA A 448 -17.00 -10.61 10.65
CA ALA A 448 -18.20 -11.27 10.13
C ALA A 448 -17.88 -12.64 9.53
N ASP A 449 -18.90 -13.30 8.99
CA ASP A 449 -18.70 -14.55 8.25
C ASP A 449 -17.70 -14.35 7.11
N LEU A 450 -16.75 -15.27 6.98
CA LEU A 450 -15.74 -15.28 5.94
C LEU A 450 -15.90 -16.48 5.03
N THR A 451 -16.02 -16.24 3.74
CA THR A 451 -15.98 -17.30 2.72
C THR A 451 -14.79 -17.07 1.81
N LEU A 452 -13.94 -18.08 1.68
CA LEU A 452 -12.80 -18.08 0.76
C LEU A 452 -13.03 -19.14 -0.32
N ASP A 453 -13.42 -18.68 -1.50
CA ASP A 453 -13.60 -19.51 -2.71
C ASP A 453 -12.33 -19.39 -3.57
N ILE A 454 -11.26 -20.07 -3.17
CA ILE A 454 -9.92 -19.94 -3.75
C ILE A 454 -9.40 -21.32 -4.16
N PRO A 455 -9.03 -21.52 -5.44
CA PRO A 455 -8.59 -22.84 -5.92
C PRO A 455 -7.38 -23.43 -5.19
N ASP A 456 -6.40 -22.62 -4.84
CA ASP A 456 -5.17 -23.06 -4.15
C ASP A 456 -4.91 -22.18 -2.92
N ILE A 457 -4.97 -22.80 -1.73
CA ILE A 457 -4.73 -22.12 -0.45
C ILE A 457 -3.55 -22.79 0.26
N ARG A 458 -2.51 -22.02 0.49
CA ARG A 458 -1.43 -22.34 1.42
C ARG A 458 -1.50 -21.42 2.62
N ASN A 459 -1.68 -21.97 3.82
CA ASN A 459 -1.72 -21.19 5.05
C ASN A 459 -0.64 -21.65 6.02
N SER A 460 0.42 -20.85 6.17
CA SER A 460 1.44 -21.03 7.20
C SER A 460 1.26 -20.05 8.39
N GLY A 461 0.35 -19.07 8.24
CA GLY A 461 0.01 -18.06 9.22
C GLY A 461 -1.32 -18.34 9.93
N LEU A 462 -2.13 -17.31 10.09
CA LEU A 462 -3.45 -17.36 10.72
C LEU A 462 -4.53 -16.92 9.73
N ILE A 463 -5.57 -17.74 9.59
CA ILE A 463 -6.85 -17.36 8.97
C ILE A 463 -7.90 -17.49 10.06
N THR A 464 -8.62 -16.42 10.35
CA THR A 464 -9.60 -16.43 11.44
C THR A 464 -10.81 -15.54 11.13
N GLY A 465 -11.96 -15.96 11.65
CA GLY A 465 -13.20 -15.19 11.66
C GLY A 465 -13.87 -15.34 13.03
N ASP A 466 -14.53 -14.31 13.51
CA ASP A 466 -15.23 -14.35 14.80
C ASP A 466 -16.48 -15.24 14.73
N ASN A 467 -17.11 -15.36 13.55
CA ASN A 467 -18.31 -16.16 13.31
C ASN A 467 -17.99 -17.40 12.44
N GLY A 468 -18.70 -17.55 11.34
CA GLY A 468 -18.50 -18.65 10.38
C GLY A 468 -17.32 -18.42 9.45
N LEU A 469 -16.52 -19.47 9.23
CA LEU A 469 -15.49 -19.51 8.21
C LEU A 469 -15.72 -20.69 7.29
N THR A 470 -15.89 -20.40 6.01
CA THR A 470 -16.05 -21.42 4.96
C THR A 470 -14.89 -21.32 3.96
N LEU A 471 -14.19 -22.40 3.75
CA LEU A 471 -13.16 -22.56 2.75
C LEU A 471 -13.65 -23.52 1.67
N ASN A 472 -13.73 -23.07 0.42
CA ASN A 472 -13.99 -23.87 -0.76
C ASN A 472 -12.76 -23.82 -1.66
N THR A 473 -12.08 -24.95 -1.83
CA THR A 473 -10.79 -24.98 -2.52
C THR A 473 -10.55 -26.31 -3.22
N ALA A 474 -9.74 -26.35 -4.24
CA ALA A 474 -9.23 -27.61 -4.77
C ALA A 474 -8.08 -28.15 -3.91
N SER A 475 -7.19 -27.27 -3.42
CA SER A 475 -6.05 -27.66 -2.60
C SER A 475 -5.93 -26.76 -1.37
N LEU A 476 -5.90 -27.36 -0.19
CA LEU A 476 -5.59 -26.70 1.07
C LEU A 476 -4.35 -27.33 1.70
N SER A 477 -3.28 -26.56 1.78
CA SER A 477 -2.09 -26.89 2.59
C SER A 477 -2.07 -26.01 3.83
N ASN A 478 -2.23 -26.61 5.03
CA ASN A 478 -2.32 -25.84 6.28
C ASN A 478 -1.26 -26.29 7.31
N PRO A 479 -0.03 -25.80 7.24
CA PRO A 479 0.92 -25.87 8.35
C PRO A 479 0.66 -24.81 9.45
N GLY A 480 -0.18 -23.81 9.23
CA GLY A 480 -0.53 -22.74 10.16
C GLY A 480 -1.78 -23.00 10.99
N LYS A 481 -2.59 -21.96 11.19
CA LYS A 481 -3.81 -22.01 12.00
C LYS A 481 -5.00 -21.48 11.22
N ILE A 482 -6.12 -22.20 11.27
CA ILE A 482 -7.41 -21.76 10.76
C ILE A 482 -8.41 -21.91 11.91
N ILE A 483 -9.01 -20.81 12.35
CA ILE A 483 -9.82 -20.76 13.58
C ILE A 483 -11.09 -19.94 13.32
N ALA A 484 -12.23 -20.45 13.72
CA ALA A 484 -13.51 -19.77 13.69
C ALA A 484 -14.46 -20.30 14.77
N ASP A 485 -15.63 -19.68 14.95
CA ASP A 485 -16.68 -20.29 15.76
C ASP A 485 -17.21 -21.55 15.05
N THR A 486 -17.62 -21.42 13.81
CA THR A 486 -18.00 -22.54 12.95
C THR A 486 -17.06 -22.62 11.76
N LEU A 487 -16.28 -23.70 11.65
CA LEU A 487 -15.33 -23.90 10.57
C LEU A 487 -15.82 -24.99 9.59
N ASN A 488 -16.03 -24.60 8.34
CA ASN A 488 -16.39 -25.50 7.24
C ASN A 488 -15.27 -25.50 6.18
N VAL A 489 -14.68 -26.63 5.92
CA VAL A 489 -13.66 -26.81 4.88
C VAL A 489 -14.17 -27.80 3.84
N ARG A 490 -14.25 -27.38 2.59
CA ARG A 490 -14.52 -28.21 1.41
C ARG A 490 -13.31 -28.12 0.50
N ALA A 491 -12.49 -29.16 0.49
CA ALA A 491 -11.27 -29.20 -0.30
C ALA A 491 -11.17 -30.52 -1.05
N THR A 492 -10.83 -30.50 -2.35
CA THR A 492 -10.55 -31.78 -3.04
C THR A 492 -9.40 -32.49 -2.32
N THR A 493 -8.35 -31.76 -1.97
CA THR A 493 -7.25 -32.26 -1.15
C THR A 493 -6.99 -31.32 0.03
N LEU A 494 -6.94 -31.84 1.23
CA LEU A 494 -6.52 -31.17 2.46
C LEU A 494 -5.30 -31.89 3.00
N ASP A 495 -4.21 -31.14 3.22
CA ASP A 495 -2.99 -31.65 3.82
C ASP A 495 -2.39 -30.63 4.80
N GLY A 496 -1.84 -31.10 5.90
CA GLY A 496 -1.10 -30.24 6.80
C GLY A 496 -0.94 -30.69 8.25
N ASP A 497 0.10 -30.17 8.86
CA ASP A 497 0.47 -30.33 10.27
C ASP A 497 -0.11 -29.24 11.19
N GLY A 498 -0.95 -28.34 10.66
CA GLY A 498 -1.45 -27.19 11.39
C GLY A 498 -2.74 -27.44 12.18
N LEU A 499 -3.29 -26.35 12.72
CA LEU A 499 -4.51 -26.34 13.49
C LEU A 499 -5.71 -25.98 12.58
N LEU A 500 -6.76 -26.82 12.62
CA LEU A 500 -8.10 -26.48 12.19
C LEU A 500 -9.01 -26.53 13.43
N GLN A 501 -9.59 -25.39 13.76
CA GLN A 501 -10.41 -25.29 14.97
C GLN A 501 -11.73 -24.55 14.71
N GLY A 502 -12.82 -25.22 15.01
CA GLY A 502 -14.13 -24.58 15.14
C GLY A 502 -14.57 -24.62 16.60
N ALA A 503 -14.83 -23.47 17.23
CA ALA A 503 -15.22 -23.46 18.64
C ALA A 503 -16.55 -24.21 18.86
N GLY A 504 -17.56 -23.93 18.05
CA GLY A 504 -18.89 -24.57 18.10
C GLY A 504 -19.01 -25.80 17.21
N ALA A 505 -18.40 -25.79 16.03
CA ALA A 505 -18.44 -26.92 15.10
C ALA A 505 -17.28 -26.94 14.12
N LEU A 506 -16.87 -28.15 13.69
CA LEU A 506 -15.85 -28.33 12.66
C LEU A 506 -16.36 -29.37 11.63
N ALA A 507 -16.40 -28.99 10.37
CA ALA A 507 -16.72 -29.86 9.27
C ALA A 507 -15.65 -29.85 8.19
N LEU A 508 -15.08 -31.01 7.88
CA LEU A 508 -14.09 -31.22 6.84
C LEU A 508 -14.63 -32.15 5.79
N ALA A 509 -14.66 -31.74 4.54
CA ALA A 509 -15.16 -32.55 3.42
C ALA A 509 -14.21 -32.45 2.21
N GLY A 510 -13.97 -33.59 1.55
CA GLY A 510 -13.14 -33.63 0.35
C GLY A 510 -12.89 -35.04 -0.17
N ASP A 511 -12.08 -35.18 -1.22
CA ASP A 511 -11.67 -36.48 -1.71
C ASP A 511 -10.56 -37.09 -0.82
N THR A 512 -9.54 -36.31 -0.53
CA THR A 512 -8.42 -36.70 0.35
C THR A 512 -8.27 -35.72 1.50
N LEU A 513 -8.48 -36.22 2.72
CA LEU A 513 -8.24 -35.47 3.95
C LEU A 513 -7.05 -36.09 4.67
N SER A 514 -5.94 -35.40 4.73
CA SER A 514 -4.69 -35.86 5.32
C SER A 514 -4.25 -34.95 6.47
N GLN A 515 -4.26 -35.49 7.67
CA GLN A 515 -3.73 -34.83 8.85
C GLN A 515 -2.30 -35.33 9.11
N GLY A 516 -1.36 -34.41 9.21
CA GLY A 516 0.01 -34.73 9.62
C GLY A 516 0.13 -35.07 11.10
N ARG A 517 1.28 -35.54 11.54
CA ARG A 517 1.51 -36.00 12.94
C ARG A 517 1.34 -34.89 13.99
N ASN A 518 1.64 -33.65 13.63
CA ASN A 518 1.45 -32.49 14.51
C ASN A 518 0.11 -31.80 14.28
N GLY A 519 -0.67 -32.27 13.29
CA GLY A 519 -1.94 -31.70 12.91
C GLY A 519 -2.97 -31.83 14.03
N ARG A 520 -3.81 -30.80 14.17
CA ARG A 520 -4.86 -30.75 15.20
C ARG A 520 -6.18 -30.33 14.57
N TRP A 521 -7.17 -31.19 14.60
CA TRP A 521 -8.53 -30.94 14.18
C TRP A 521 -9.43 -30.93 15.42
N LEU A 522 -9.85 -29.75 15.87
CA LEU A 522 -10.43 -29.56 17.20
C LEU A 522 -11.75 -28.79 17.15
N THR A 523 -12.71 -29.25 17.92
CA THR A 523 -13.92 -28.51 18.25
C THR A 523 -14.44 -28.92 19.64
N ALA A 524 -15.10 -27.97 20.32
CA ALA A 524 -15.85 -28.31 21.53
C ALA A 524 -17.26 -28.90 21.20
N GLY A 525 -17.76 -28.66 20.00
CA GLY A 525 -19.05 -29.19 19.51
C GLY A 525 -18.86 -30.38 18.56
N ASP A 526 -19.73 -30.48 17.56
CA ASP A 526 -19.74 -31.59 16.62
C ASP A 526 -18.61 -31.50 15.59
N LEU A 527 -17.95 -32.65 15.37
CA LEU A 527 -16.92 -32.83 14.35
C LEU A 527 -17.42 -33.77 13.25
N SER A 528 -17.39 -33.28 12.01
CA SER A 528 -17.75 -34.09 10.85
C SER A 528 -16.59 -34.22 9.88
N LEU A 529 -16.19 -35.45 9.58
CA LEU A 529 -15.15 -35.77 8.59
C LEU A 529 -15.78 -36.56 7.46
N ARG A 530 -15.70 -36.06 6.22
CA ARG A 530 -16.24 -36.74 5.04
C ARG A 530 -15.23 -36.76 3.92
N GLY A 531 -14.80 -37.94 3.48
CA GLY A 531 -13.83 -38.05 2.38
C GLY A 531 -13.82 -39.43 1.75
N LYS A 532 -13.19 -39.56 0.56
CA LYS A 532 -12.89 -40.89 0.00
C LYS A 532 -11.73 -41.52 0.77
N THR A 533 -10.67 -40.76 0.94
CA THR A 533 -9.48 -41.18 1.71
C THR A 533 -9.29 -40.26 2.90
N LEU A 534 -9.27 -40.80 4.08
CA LEU A 534 -9.08 -40.08 5.34
C LEU A 534 -7.85 -40.61 6.07
N HIS A 535 -6.90 -39.73 6.38
CA HIS A 535 -5.75 -40.03 7.23
C HIS A 535 -5.78 -39.12 8.47
N THR A 536 -5.84 -39.72 9.66
CA THR A 536 -5.77 -39.03 10.94
C THR A 536 -4.50 -39.46 11.66
N ALA A 537 -3.44 -38.61 11.57
CA ALA A 537 -2.13 -38.95 12.16
C ALA A 537 -1.77 -38.09 13.40
N GLY A 538 -2.49 -37.00 13.62
CA GLY A 538 -2.31 -36.08 14.74
C GLY A 538 -3.42 -36.23 15.80
N THR A 539 -3.93 -35.10 16.30
CA THR A 539 -5.03 -35.06 17.27
C THR A 539 -6.33 -34.62 16.61
N THR A 540 -7.35 -35.43 16.75
CA THR A 540 -8.72 -35.16 16.26
C THR A 540 -9.67 -35.21 17.44
N GLN A 541 -10.38 -34.14 17.76
CA GLN A 541 -11.23 -34.07 18.93
C GLN A 541 -12.52 -33.28 18.65
N GLY A 542 -13.65 -33.85 19.09
CA GLY A 542 -14.97 -33.19 19.08
C GLY A 542 -15.89 -33.75 20.16
N GLN A 543 -17.05 -33.13 20.36
CA GLN A 543 -18.06 -33.65 21.26
C GLN A 543 -18.67 -34.93 20.63
N ASN A 544 -19.42 -34.80 19.54
CA ASN A 544 -19.81 -35.94 18.73
C ASN A 544 -18.97 -35.96 17.46
N LEU A 545 -18.43 -37.10 17.15
CA LEU A 545 -17.58 -37.32 15.99
C LEU A 545 -18.30 -38.19 14.95
N THR A 546 -18.46 -37.66 13.75
CA THR A 546 -19.02 -38.39 12.61
C THR A 546 -17.96 -38.54 11.53
N VAL A 547 -17.65 -39.76 11.12
CA VAL A 547 -16.74 -40.08 10.02
C VAL A 547 -17.46 -40.78 8.90
N GLN A 548 -17.31 -40.32 7.68
CA GLN A 548 -17.79 -40.99 6.46
C GLN A 548 -16.64 -41.04 5.46
N ALA A 549 -16.14 -42.22 5.16
CA ALA A 549 -14.99 -42.38 4.24
C ALA A 549 -15.16 -43.64 3.39
N ASP A 550 -14.44 -43.77 2.27
CA ASP A 550 -14.23 -45.06 1.65
C ASP A 550 -13.13 -45.80 2.42
N ASN A 551 -12.00 -45.13 2.67
CA ASN A 551 -10.94 -45.71 3.49
C ASN A 551 -10.49 -44.70 4.58
N TRP A 552 -10.36 -45.21 5.80
CA TRP A 552 -9.86 -44.43 6.94
C TRP A 552 -8.64 -45.10 7.56
N ALA A 553 -7.52 -44.39 7.55
CA ALA A 553 -6.29 -44.77 8.24
C ALA A 553 -6.06 -43.85 9.44
N ASN A 554 -6.02 -44.39 10.64
CA ASN A 554 -5.72 -43.69 11.87
C ASN A 554 -4.34 -44.11 12.42
N SER A 555 -3.43 -43.18 12.61
CA SER A 555 -2.18 -43.41 13.32
C SER A 555 -1.98 -42.43 14.50
N GLY A 556 -2.93 -41.54 14.70
CA GLY A 556 -2.93 -40.52 15.75
C GLY A 556 -3.93 -40.82 16.87
N SER A 557 -4.44 -39.76 17.50
CA SER A 557 -5.43 -39.84 18.57
C SER A 557 -6.74 -39.20 18.11
N VAL A 558 -7.77 -39.97 18.11
CA VAL A 558 -9.15 -39.56 17.79
C VAL A 558 -10.02 -39.69 19.05
N LEU A 559 -10.60 -38.58 19.51
CA LEU A 559 -11.39 -38.52 20.74
C LEU A 559 -12.75 -37.85 20.50
N ALA A 560 -13.80 -38.58 20.77
CA ALA A 560 -15.14 -38.02 20.96
C ALA A 560 -15.43 -37.90 22.47
N THR A 561 -15.73 -36.70 22.97
CA THR A 561 -16.15 -36.51 24.36
C THR A 561 -17.62 -36.90 24.60
N GLY A 562 -18.39 -37.16 23.54
CA GLY A 562 -19.68 -37.81 23.46
C GLY A 562 -19.59 -39.07 22.62
N ASN A 563 -20.42 -39.16 21.57
CA ASN A 563 -20.54 -40.33 20.72
C ASN A 563 -19.63 -40.29 19.50
N LEU A 564 -19.19 -41.48 19.05
CA LEU A 564 -18.43 -41.63 17.80
C LEU A 564 -19.21 -42.52 16.84
N THR A 565 -19.50 -42.02 15.64
CA THR A 565 -20.12 -42.80 14.57
C THR A 565 -19.22 -42.74 13.33
N ALA A 566 -18.75 -43.87 12.88
CA ALA A 566 -17.92 -43.97 11.69
C ALA A 566 -18.44 -44.99 10.68
N SER A 567 -18.41 -44.63 9.41
CA SER A 567 -18.72 -45.48 8.29
C SER A 567 -17.58 -45.44 7.27
N ALA A 568 -16.96 -46.60 7.00
CA ALA A 568 -15.98 -46.79 5.94
C ALA A 568 -16.50 -47.86 4.96
N THR A 569 -16.76 -47.45 3.70
CA THR A 569 -17.29 -48.43 2.70
C THR A 569 -16.23 -49.49 2.33
N GLY A 570 -14.96 -49.18 2.51
CA GLY A 570 -13.80 -50.07 2.34
C GLY A 570 -13.15 -50.42 3.68
N GLN A 571 -11.99 -49.89 3.95
CA GLN A 571 -11.14 -50.27 5.05
C GLN A 571 -11.03 -49.22 6.15
N LEU A 572 -11.08 -49.64 7.41
CA LEU A 572 -10.58 -48.92 8.58
C LEU A 572 -9.30 -49.60 9.05
N THR A 573 -8.20 -48.88 9.07
CA THR A 573 -6.92 -49.30 9.66
C THR A 573 -6.57 -48.35 10.80
N SER A 574 -6.37 -48.88 12.02
CA SER A 574 -5.93 -48.06 13.17
C SER A 574 -4.67 -48.63 13.81
N THR A 575 -3.61 -47.79 13.82
CA THR A 575 -2.39 -48.06 14.61
C THR A 575 -2.30 -47.11 15.82
N GLY A 576 -3.16 -46.11 15.88
CA GLY A 576 -3.31 -45.16 16.99
C GLY A 576 -4.55 -45.42 17.82
N ASP A 577 -5.00 -44.40 18.54
CA ASP A 577 -6.12 -44.50 19.46
C ASP A 577 -7.40 -43.92 18.84
N ILE A 578 -8.52 -44.65 18.98
CA ILE A 578 -9.87 -44.17 18.68
C ILE A 578 -10.69 -44.33 19.96
N MET A 579 -11.14 -43.23 20.54
CA MET A 579 -11.76 -43.19 21.85
C MET A 579 -13.08 -42.41 21.84
N SER A 580 -14.07 -42.89 22.60
CA SER A 580 -15.26 -42.12 22.93
C SER A 580 -15.59 -42.19 24.42
N GLN A 581 -16.14 -41.12 24.97
CA GLN A 581 -16.72 -41.13 26.32
C GLN A 581 -18.19 -41.53 26.34
N GLY A 582 -18.83 -41.55 25.19
CA GLY A 582 -20.18 -42.12 24.95
C GLY A 582 -20.11 -43.44 24.20
N ASP A 583 -21.11 -43.65 23.32
CA ASP A 583 -21.20 -44.85 22.48
C ASP A 583 -20.30 -44.72 21.23
N THR A 584 -19.79 -45.85 20.76
CA THR A 584 -19.03 -45.93 19.50
C THR A 584 -19.73 -46.91 18.56
N THR A 585 -20.03 -46.44 17.34
CA THR A 585 -20.50 -47.27 16.24
C THR A 585 -19.51 -47.16 15.07
N LEU A 586 -18.88 -48.26 14.74
CA LEU A 586 -17.95 -48.37 13.61
C LEU A 586 -18.51 -49.38 12.60
N ASN A 587 -18.74 -48.95 11.39
CA ASN A 587 -19.18 -49.81 10.28
C ASN A 587 -18.14 -49.74 9.17
N ALA A 588 -17.38 -50.80 8.95
CA ALA A 588 -16.37 -50.86 7.90
C ALA A 588 -16.35 -52.22 7.22
N ALA A 589 -16.17 -52.27 5.89
CA ALA A 589 -16.09 -53.56 5.21
C ALA A 589 -14.96 -54.40 5.80
N THR A 590 -13.81 -53.81 6.08
CA THR A 590 -12.71 -54.43 6.79
C THR A 590 -12.18 -53.53 7.90
N THR A 591 -11.91 -54.07 9.09
CA THR A 591 -11.30 -53.35 10.21
C THR A 591 -9.98 -54.03 10.59
N ASP A 592 -8.84 -53.37 10.47
CA ASP A 592 -7.53 -53.79 10.97
C ASP A 592 -7.14 -52.87 12.16
N ASN A 593 -7.28 -53.40 13.38
CA ASN A 593 -6.92 -52.67 14.59
C ASN A 593 -5.62 -53.18 15.19
N ARG A 594 -4.61 -52.31 15.23
CA ARG A 594 -3.32 -52.54 15.89
C ARG A 594 -3.08 -51.63 17.07
N GLY A 595 -3.95 -50.60 17.23
CA GLY A 595 -3.94 -49.62 18.32
C GLY A 595 -5.08 -49.91 19.33
N SER A 596 -5.74 -48.82 19.78
CA SER A 596 -6.82 -48.91 20.77
C SER A 596 -8.15 -48.41 20.19
N LEU A 597 -9.18 -49.21 20.30
CA LEU A 597 -10.59 -48.83 20.09
C LEU A 597 -11.30 -48.88 21.43
N LEU A 598 -11.57 -47.72 22.04
CA LEU A 598 -12.10 -47.63 23.40
C LEU A 598 -13.40 -46.83 23.43
N SER A 599 -14.42 -47.37 24.11
CA SER A 599 -15.69 -46.69 24.36
C SER A 599 -16.06 -46.79 25.83
N ALA A 600 -16.43 -45.68 26.46
CA ALA A 600 -16.95 -45.75 27.83
C ALA A 600 -18.39 -46.33 27.86
N GLY A 601 -19.13 -46.17 26.78
CA GLY A 601 -20.46 -46.76 26.56
C GLY A 601 -20.43 -48.06 25.76
N THR A 602 -21.40 -48.21 24.89
CA THR A 602 -21.51 -49.36 23.95
C THR A 602 -20.53 -49.17 22.79
N LEU A 603 -19.79 -50.23 22.44
CA LEU A 603 -18.96 -50.32 21.27
C LEU A 603 -19.53 -51.34 20.28
N SER A 604 -19.95 -50.87 19.10
CA SER A 604 -20.47 -51.71 18.02
C SER A 604 -19.51 -51.70 16.84
N LEU A 605 -19.04 -52.87 16.43
CA LEU A 605 -18.21 -53.07 15.25
C LEU A 605 -18.96 -53.91 14.23
N ASP A 606 -19.43 -53.31 13.17
CA ASP A 606 -20.19 -53.99 12.09
C ASP A 606 -19.34 -54.01 10.80
N GLY A 607 -19.44 -55.09 10.03
CA GLY A 607 -18.75 -55.20 8.76
C GLY A 607 -18.61 -56.64 8.24
N ASN A 608 -17.56 -56.85 7.42
CA ASN A 608 -17.26 -58.15 6.85
C ASN A 608 -16.10 -58.87 7.56
N SER A 609 -15.02 -58.14 7.91
CA SER A 609 -13.89 -58.75 8.62
C SER A 609 -13.27 -57.81 9.66
N LEU A 610 -12.91 -58.39 10.81
CA LEU A 610 -12.12 -57.75 11.87
C LEU A 610 -10.81 -58.52 12.06
N ASP A 611 -9.69 -57.84 11.91
CA ASP A 611 -8.36 -58.28 12.37
C ASP A 611 -7.94 -57.40 13.57
N ASN A 612 -8.03 -57.93 14.77
CA ASN A 612 -7.64 -57.21 15.99
C ASN A 612 -6.31 -57.72 16.53
N ARG A 613 -5.30 -56.89 16.49
CA ARG A 613 -3.98 -57.15 17.11
C ARG A 613 -3.72 -56.22 18.29
N GLY A 614 -4.58 -55.23 18.51
CA GLY A 614 -4.53 -54.25 19.56
C GLY A 614 -5.58 -54.48 20.64
N THR A 615 -6.17 -53.40 21.15
CA THR A 615 -7.21 -53.45 22.20
C THR A 615 -8.52 -52.91 21.65
N VAL A 616 -9.59 -53.66 21.89
CA VAL A 616 -10.99 -53.22 21.71
C VAL A 616 -11.66 -53.32 23.06
N GLN A 617 -12.19 -52.22 23.59
CA GLN A 617 -12.83 -52.19 24.89
C GLN A 617 -14.07 -51.28 24.91
N GLY A 618 -15.12 -51.72 25.55
CA GLY A 618 -16.33 -50.96 25.83
C GLY A 618 -17.04 -51.46 27.09
N ASN A 619 -18.05 -50.73 27.56
CA ASN A 619 -18.91 -51.28 28.63
C ASN A 619 -19.70 -52.48 28.08
N HIS A 620 -20.35 -52.32 26.93
CA HIS A 620 -20.93 -53.43 26.16
C HIS A 620 -20.23 -53.44 24.79
N VAL A 621 -19.65 -54.58 24.41
CA VAL A 621 -19.01 -54.72 23.11
C VAL A 621 -19.82 -55.70 22.26
N THR A 622 -20.22 -55.24 21.07
CA THR A 622 -20.92 -56.04 20.07
C THR A 622 -20.11 -56.03 18.78
N ILE A 623 -19.72 -57.19 18.32
CA ILE A 623 -18.96 -57.39 17.08
C ILE A 623 -19.81 -58.25 16.13
N ARG A 624 -20.20 -57.69 14.98
CA ARG A 624 -20.96 -58.36 13.92
C ARG A 624 -20.13 -58.37 12.64
N GLN A 625 -19.38 -59.44 12.45
CA GLN A 625 -18.44 -59.60 11.35
C GLN A 625 -18.54 -61.01 10.78
N ASN A 626 -18.45 -61.20 9.45
CA ASN A 626 -18.38 -62.54 8.86
C ASN A 626 -17.09 -63.28 9.21
N SER A 627 -16.00 -62.54 9.45
CA SER A 627 -14.72 -63.10 9.89
C SER A 627 -14.12 -62.25 11.02
N VAL A 628 -13.73 -62.91 12.10
CA VAL A 628 -13.01 -62.27 13.23
C VAL A 628 -11.68 -62.98 13.45
N THR A 629 -10.58 -62.28 13.35
CA THR A 629 -9.27 -62.71 13.79
C THR A 629 -8.84 -61.84 14.95
N ASN A 630 -8.60 -62.44 16.10
CA ASN A 630 -8.13 -61.72 17.29
C ASN A 630 -6.85 -62.31 17.82
N SER A 631 -5.76 -61.55 17.77
CA SER A 631 -4.50 -61.86 18.48
C SER A 631 -4.23 -60.87 19.61
N GLY A 632 -5.05 -59.84 19.76
CA GLY A 632 -5.03 -58.80 20.80
C GLY A 632 -6.06 -59.09 21.90
N THR A 633 -6.70 -58.00 22.38
CA THR A 633 -7.70 -58.12 23.48
C THR A 633 -9.03 -57.51 23.04
N LEU A 634 -10.10 -58.27 23.27
CA LEU A 634 -11.48 -57.82 23.14
C LEU A 634 -12.10 -57.85 24.54
N THR A 635 -12.53 -56.70 25.06
CA THR A 635 -13.09 -56.58 26.42
C THR A 635 -14.45 -55.86 26.39
N GLY A 636 -15.49 -56.57 26.82
CA GLY A 636 -16.75 -55.93 27.17
C GLY A 636 -16.91 -55.95 28.69
N ILE A 637 -16.85 -54.80 29.36
CA ILE A 637 -16.86 -54.81 30.85
C ILE A 637 -18.14 -55.50 31.36
N ALA A 638 -19.30 -55.10 30.91
CA ALA A 638 -20.57 -55.68 31.31
C ALA A 638 -21.01 -56.84 30.39
N ALA A 639 -20.69 -56.81 29.11
CA ALA A 639 -20.99 -57.88 28.17
C ALA A 639 -20.10 -57.83 26.93
N LEU A 640 -19.75 -59.00 26.39
CA LEU A 640 -19.03 -59.16 25.13
C LEU A 640 -19.84 -60.10 24.21
N MET A 641 -20.28 -59.58 23.07
CA MET A 641 -21.03 -60.37 22.07
C MET A 641 -20.26 -60.39 20.75
N LEU A 642 -19.97 -61.54 20.23
CA LEU A 642 -19.46 -61.74 18.88
C LEU A 642 -20.50 -62.52 18.08
N ALA A 643 -21.01 -61.98 16.99
CA ALA A 643 -22.01 -62.59 16.13
C ALA A 643 -21.57 -62.50 14.65
N ALA A 644 -21.81 -63.57 13.93
CA ALA A 644 -21.73 -63.51 12.47
C ALA A 644 -22.81 -62.56 11.94
N ARG A 645 -22.50 -61.78 10.94
CA ARG A 645 -23.48 -61.01 10.19
C ARG A 645 -24.28 -62.00 9.32
N MET A 646 -25.54 -62.25 9.67
CA MET A 646 -26.43 -62.99 8.79
C MET A 646 -26.84 -62.06 7.62
N ASP A 647 -26.10 -62.06 6.53
CA ASP A 647 -26.62 -61.60 5.26
C ASP A 647 -27.48 -62.68 4.62
N MET A 648 -28.73 -62.39 4.43
CA MET A 648 -29.71 -63.34 3.95
C MET A 648 -29.47 -63.87 2.52
N ALA A 649 -28.51 -63.27 1.80
CA ALA A 649 -28.20 -63.61 0.40
C ALA A 649 -27.08 -64.64 0.21
N SER A 650 -26.27 -64.95 1.25
CA SER A 650 -25.19 -65.94 1.10
C SER A 650 -24.80 -66.53 2.47
N PRO A 651 -25.29 -67.71 2.84
CA PRO A 651 -24.91 -68.37 4.08
C PRO A 651 -23.44 -68.88 3.94
N GLN A 652 -22.47 -68.03 4.11
CA GLN A 652 -21.10 -68.50 4.33
C GLN A 652 -20.88 -68.68 5.82
N PRO A 653 -20.28 -69.79 6.26
CA PRO A 653 -19.98 -69.96 7.66
C PRO A 653 -19.05 -68.87 8.15
N ALA A 654 -19.49 -68.07 9.13
CA ALA A 654 -18.64 -67.04 9.73
C ALA A 654 -17.46 -67.69 10.46
N LEU A 655 -16.28 -67.20 10.19
CA LEU A 655 -15.03 -67.72 10.75
C LEU A 655 -14.63 -66.89 11.97
N MET A 656 -14.30 -67.58 13.08
CA MET A 656 -13.68 -66.91 14.24
C MET A 656 -12.36 -67.61 14.58
N ASN A 657 -11.26 -66.84 14.53
CA ASN A 657 -9.92 -67.29 14.98
C ASN A 657 -9.46 -66.44 16.14
N ASN A 658 -9.38 -66.99 17.33
CA ASN A 658 -8.93 -66.30 18.53
C ASN A 658 -7.63 -66.87 19.07
N GLY A 659 -6.54 -66.13 18.85
CA GLY A 659 -5.24 -66.36 19.50
C GLY A 659 -4.98 -65.45 20.72
N GLY A 660 -5.81 -64.42 20.91
CA GLY A 660 -5.73 -63.39 21.95
C GLY A 660 -6.71 -63.63 23.10
N SER A 661 -7.18 -62.52 23.70
CA SER A 661 -8.07 -62.59 24.88
C SER A 661 -9.47 -62.08 24.56
N LEU A 662 -10.48 -62.77 25.07
CA LEU A 662 -11.90 -62.36 25.12
C LEU A 662 -12.27 -62.22 26.60
N LEU A 663 -12.56 -61.02 27.05
CA LEU A 663 -12.70 -60.74 28.48
C LEU A 663 -14.02 -60.02 28.77
N THR A 664 -14.77 -60.51 29.75
CA THR A 664 -15.93 -59.77 30.30
C THR A 664 -16.13 -60.21 31.76
N SER A 665 -16.59 -59.29 32.60
CA SER A 665 -17.10 -59.62 33.92
C SER A 665 -18.56 -60.04 33.92
N GLY A 666 -19.25 -59.88 32.80
CA GLY A 666 -20.63 -60.30 32.55
C GLY A 666 -20.74 -61.43 31.53
N ASP A 667 -21.70 -61.35 30.63
CA ASP A 667 -21.99 -62.39 29.68
C ASP A 667 -21.09 -62.34 28.44
N LEU A 668 -20.48 -63.49 28.10
CA LEU A 668 -19.76 -63.75 26.87
C LEU A 668 -20.63 -64.59 25.94
N THR A 669 -21.12 -63.98 24.85
CA THR A 669 -21.91 -64.66 23.84
C THR A 669 -21.19 -64.75 22.52
N ILE A 670 -21.03 -65.93 21.96
CA ILE A 670 -20.37 -66.14 20.67
C ILE A 670 -21.28 -66.95 19.77
N THR A 671 -21.55 -66.36 18.59
CA THR A 671 -22.32 -67.07 17.54
C THR A 671 -21.52 -67.06 16.27
N ALA A 672 -21.03 -68.17 15.79
CA ALA A 672 -20.21 -68.26 14.59
C ALA A 672 -20.42 -69.62 13.87
N GLY A 673 -19.98 -69.80 12.64
CA GLY A 673 -19.91 -71.07 11.97
C GLY A 673 -18.79 -71.94 12.51
N SER A 674 -17.56 -71.61 12.22
CA SER A 674 -16.37 -72.32 12.70
C SER A 674 -15.53 -71.43 13.63
N ILE A 675 -15.17 -72.01 14.79
CA ILE A 675 -14.35 -71.35 15.79
C ILE A 675 -13.04 -72.10 16.01
N THR A 676 -11.91 -71.40 15.91
CA THR A 676 -10.60 -71.88 16.31
C THR A 676 -10.08 -70.97 17.45
N SER A 677 -9.69 -71.53 18.59
CA SER A 677 -9.19 -70.76 19.70
C SER A 677 -7.95 -71.36 20.31
N SER A 678 -6.88 -70.57 20.37
CA SER A 678 -5.66 -70.84 21.15
C SER A 678 -5.47 -69.86 22.29
N GLY A 679 -6.37 -68.85 22.40
CA GLY A 679 -6.29 -67.76 23.34
C GLY A 679 -6.98 -67.99 24.69
N HIS A 680 -7.29 -66.89 25.39
CA HIS A 680 -7.90 -66.89 26.72
C HIS A 680 -9.31 -66.26 26.68
N TRP A 681 -10.33 -66.95 27.13
CA TRP A 681 -11.68 -66.47 27.26
C TRP A 681 -12.09 -66.41 28.72
N GLN A 682 -12.70 -65.32 29.13
CA GLN A 682 -13.25 -65.16 30.46
C GLN A 682 -14.60 -64.45 30.45
N GLY A 683 -15.60 -65.02 31.10
CA GLY A 683 -16.92 -64.43 31.26
C GLY A 683 -17.60 -64.95 32.52
N LYS A 684 -18.69 -64.29 32.95
CA LYS A 684 -19.55 -64.76 34.02
C LYS A 684 -20.36 -65.93 33.52
N GLN A 685 -21.15 -65.71 32.49
CA GLN A 685 -21.85 -66.77 31.73
C GLN A 685 -21.19 -66.81 30.34
N VAL A 686 -20.85 -67.97 29.85
CA VAL A 686 -20.26 -68.19 28.53
C VAL A 686 -21.22 -68.97 27.68
N LEU A 687 -21.78 -68.37 26.62
CA LEU A 687 -22.69 -69.03 25.66
C LEU A 687 -21.99 -69.11 24.30
N ILE A 688 -21.81 -70.30 23.78
CA ILE A 688 -21.25 -70.59 22.47
C ILE A 688 -22.28 -71.29 21.60
N THR A 689 -22.56 -70.70 20.43
CA THR A 689 -23.40 -71.35 19.39
C THR A 689 -22.58 -71.35 18.11
N ALA A 690 -22.28 -72.56 17.60
CA ALA A 690 -21.43 -72.67 16.41
C ALA A 690 -21.68 -74.00 15.67
N ASP A 691 -21.10 -74.14 14.46
CA ASP A 691 -21.01 -75.42 13.78
C ASP A 691 -19.86 -76.24 14.37
N SER A 692 -18.68 -75.64 14.58
CA SER A 692 -17.52 -76.31 15.15
C SER A 692 -16.71 -75.40 16.08
N LEU A 693 -16.06 -76.00 17.06
CA LEU A 693 -15.12 -75.37 17.95
C LEU A 693 -13.86 -76.23 18.17
N ALA A 694 -12.72 -75.75 17.70
CA ALA A 694 -11.41 -76.33 18.00
C ALA A 694 -10.72 -75.40 19.04
N ASN A 695 -10.53 -75.91 20.25
CA ASN A 695 -9.89 -75.17 21.36
C ASN A 695 -8.58 -75.81 21.77
N SER A 696 -7.51 -74.99 21.69
CA SER A 696 -6.18 -75.30 22.23
C SER A 696 -5.78 -74.36 23.40
N GLY A 697 -6.64 -73.41 23.75
CA GLY A 697 -6.42 -72.37 24.76
C GLY A 697 -7.24 -72.61 26.04
N ALA A 698 -7.54 -71.50 26.74
CA ALA A 698 -8.30 -71.51 28.00
C ALA A 698 -9.67 -70.84 27.82
N ILE A 699 -10.75 -71.49 28.25
CA ILE A 699 -12.10 -70.92 28.34
C ILE A 699 -12.57 -71.02 29.80
N GLN A 700 -12.89 -69.87 30.41
CA GLN A 700 -13.28 -69.80 31.81
C GLN A 700 -14.61 -69.09 31.97
N ALA A 701 -15.56 -69.76 32.65
CA ALA A 701 -16.81 -69.17 33.07
C ALA A 701 -16.88 -69.10 34.61
N ALA A 702 -17.30 -67.96 35.16
CA ALA A 702 -17.47 -67.82 36.60
C ALA A 702 -18.70 -68.53 37.14
N ASP A 703 -19.81 -68.52 36.39
CA ASP A 703 -21.06 -69.14 36.81
C ASP A 703 -21.40 -70.34 35.93
N SER A 704 -21.58 -70.18 34.60
CA SER A 704 -22.00 -71.24 33.69
C SER A 704 -21.34 -71.12 32.30
N LEU A 705 -21.09 -72.30 31.71
CA LEU A 705 -20.65 -72.41 30.32
C LEU A 705 -21.64 -73.31 29.54
N THR A 706 -22.19 -72.80 28.47
CA THR A 706 -23.07 -73.57 27.55
C THR A 706 -22.47 -73.48 26.14
N ALA A 707 -22.15 -74.63 25.54
CA ALA A 707 -21.74 -74.72 24.14
C ALA A 707 -22.77 -75.59 23.37
N ARG A 708 -23.31 -75.01 22.31
CA ARG A 708 -24.28 -75.69 21.40
C ARG A 708 -23.68 -75.70 20.01
N LEU A 709 -23.21 -76.87 19.57
CA LEU A 709 -22.57 -77.05 18.29
C LEU A 709 -23.36 -78.04 17.42
N THR A 710 -23.44 -77.71 16.11
CA THR A 710 -24.13 -78.64 15.16
C THR A 710 -23.14 -79.68 14.61
N GLY A 711 -21.85 -79.51 14.73
CA GLY A 711 -20.77 -80.38 14.28
C GLY A 711 -19.94 -80.94 15.45
N GLU A 712 -18.64 -80.46 15.51
CA GLU A 712 -17.67 -81.01 16.45
C GLU A 712 -17.15 -80.02 17.48
N LEU A 713 -16.88 -80.51 18.68
CA LEU A 713 -16.08 -79.83 19.72
C LEU A 713 -14.81 -80.63 19.96
N VAL A 714 -13.69 -79.95 19.67
CA VAL A 714 -12.34 -80.56 19.88
C VAL A 714 -11.56 -79.71 20.88
N SER A 715 -11.16 -80.32 22.00
CA SER A 715 -10.22 -79.77 22.97
C SER A 715 -8.88 -80.50 22.88
N THR A 716 -7.81 -79.80 22.43
CA THR A 716 -6.50 -80.42 22.24
C THR A 716 -5.71 -80.52 23.55
N ALA A 717 -4.62 -81.27 23.57
CA ALA A 717 -3.73 -81.39 24.71
C ALA A 717 -3.25 -80.02 25.22
N GLY A 718 -3.35 -79.79 26.52
CA GLY A 718 -3.00 -78.49 27.17
C GLY A 718 -4.13 -77.51 27.23
N SER A 719 -5.20 -77.67 26.52
CA SER A 719 -6.36 -76.78 26.60
C SER A 719 -7.14 -76.97 27.95
N LYS A 720 -7.78 -75.90 28.41
CA LYS A 720 -8.50 -75.88 29.68
C LYS A 720 -9.85 -75.20 29.52
N VAL A 721 -10.92 -75.89 29.78
CA VAL A 721 -12.27 -75.35 29.81
C VAL A 721 -12.80 -75.48 31.23
N THR A 722 -13.16 -74.38 31.87
CA THR A 722 -13.56 -74.38 33.29
C THR A 722 -14.85 -73.61 33.50
N SER A 723 -15.70 -74.11 34.42
CA SER A 723 -16.87 -73.40 34.93
C SER A 723 -16.93 -73.59 36.45
N ASN A 724 -17.11 -72.53 37.23
CA ASN A 724 -17.32 -72.69 38.68
C ASN A 724 -18.73 -73.28 39.02
N GLY A 725 -19.66 -73.26 38.11
CA GLY A 725 -20.96 -73.79 38.24
C GLY A 725 -21.25 -74.89 37.20
N GLU A 726 -22.22 -74.67 36.35
CA GLU A 726 -22.66 -75.64 35.34
C GLU A 726 -21.85 -75.56 34.06
N MET A 727 -21.56 -76.69 33.41
CA MET A 727 -20.99 -76.75 32.07
C MET A 727 -21.86 -77.74 31.24
N ALA A 728 -22.48 -77.18 30.20
CA ALA A 728 -23.29 -77.99 29.28
C ALA A 728 -22.69 -77.92 27.87
N LEU A 729 -22.18 -79.05 27.39
CA LEU A 729 -21.56 -79.14 26.05
C LEU A 729 -22.42 -80.08 25.18
N SER A 730 -22.89 -79.56 24.05
CA SER A 730 -23.69 -80.31 23.06
C SER A 730 -23.06 -80.18 21.69
N ALA A 731 -22.70 -81.29 21.05
CA ALA A 731 -22.14 -81.33 19.69
C ALA A 731 -22.40 -82.73 19.09
N LEU A 732 -22.29 -82.80 17.74
CA LEU A 732 -22.40 -84.09 17.06
C LEU A 732 -21.24 -85.01 17.46
N ASN A 733 -20.05 -84.45 17.59
CA ASN A 733 -18.81 -85.10 18.04
C ASN A 733 -18.14 -84.31 19.16
N LEU A 734 -17.80 -84.94 20.30
CA LEU A 734 -17.10 -84.35 21.39
C LEU A 734 -15.71 -85.08 21.54
N SER A 735 -14.60 -84.31 21.37
CA SER A 735 -13.25 -84.84 21.53
C SER A 735 -12.49 -83.98 22.52
N ASN A 736 -11.98 -84.61 23.60
CA ASN A 736 -11.22 -83.90 24.64
C ASN A 736 -9.87 -84.58 24.94
N SER A 737 -8.78 -83.89 24.59
CA SER A 737 -7.40 -84.26 25.04
C SER A 737 -6.88 -83.34 26.10
N GLY A 738 -7.62 -82.28 26.47
CA GLY A 738 -7.32 -81.27 27.48
C GLY A 738 -8.03 -81.51 28.80
N GLN A 739 -8.44 -80.44 29.47
CA GLN A 739 -9.15 -80.45 30.75
C GLN A 739 -10.51 -79.74 30.66
N TRP A 740 -11.58 -80.43 30.98
CA TRP A 740 -12.93 -79.86 31.20
C TRP A 740 -13.22 -79.95 32.71
N ILE A 741 -13.39 -78.83 33.38
CA ILE A 741 -13.57 -78.77 34.83
C ILE A 741 -14.82 -77.93 35.13
N ALA A 742 -15.78 -78.53 35.83
CA ALA A 742 -17.00 -77.87 36.26
C ALA A 742 -17.57 -78.48 37.55
N LYS A 743 -18.44 -77.76 38.27
CA LYS A 743 -19.15 -78.27 39.39
C LYS A 743 -20.16 -79.36 38.92
N ASN A 744 -20.87 -79.05 37.85
CA ASN A 744 -21.74 -79.95 37.17
C ASN A 744 -21.43 -79.97 35.68
N LEU A 745 -21.13 -81.10 35.07
CA LEU A 745 -20.82 -81.27 33.66
C LEU A 745 -21.91 -82.16 32.98
N THR A 746 -22.53 -81.51 31.95
CA THR A 746 -23.48 -82.20 31.09
C THR A 746 -22.91 -82.26 29.66
N LEU A 747 -22.80 -83.48 29.12
CA LEU A 747 -22.36 -83.75 27.77
C LEU A 747 -23.46 -84.32 26.93
N LYS A 748 -23.73 -83.82 25.74
CA LYS A 748 -24.71 -84.34 24.78
C LYS A 748 -24.01 -84.42 23.42
N ALA A 749 -23.84 -85.67 22.93
CA ALA A 749 -23.35 -85.98 21.61
C ALA A 749 -24.47 -86.53 20.75
#